data_2c2dd2f1590c23bfec29018717143004
#
_entry.id   2c2dd2f1590c23bfec29018717143004
#
_cell.length_a   1.000
_cell.length_b   1.000
_cell.length_c   1.000
_cell.angle_alpha   90.00
_cell.angle_beta   90.00
_cell.angle_gamma   90.00
#
_symmetry.space_group_name_H-M   'P 1'
#
loop_
_entity.id
_entity.type
_entity.pdbx_description
1 polymer ?
#
loop_
_entity_poly.entity_id
_entity_poly.type
_entity_poly.pdbx_seq_one_letter_code
_entity_poly.pdbx_strand_id
1 'polypeptide(L)'
;MKKALTGCLAAVLLASASPMGAAEKISKEELKDKIAGAWIGQMVGNIYGLPFENKFVDEPASESRFPFGYTKNLDKLAKFDGAFSDDDTDVEYIYLMLMEKYGIEPTYANMRDGWMHHIRDRVWLANRAALGLMHLGYTPPFTGAQELNPHWYQIDPQLINEIWAYTAPGMPEYAVGKSDWAARITSDSWAVAPTALYGAMYSEAFFEKDVRKLIEKGLRYLPEDDRYAKGVRKCLDLYKQYPDDWVKSRQIIAKEFYTDEDPMTKTIWNADLNGLMGILSMLYGKGDFQRTLDLSCAMGFDCDNQAATVSGLLGVMYGAKALPKDLTMPIEGWTLPFNDRYINVTRFDMPDASIQDMINRTYDLALDVVKANGGKVQGNKVIINPKAKFNPPLEFCIGPNPDLTVGVPADYSFACAANKSYKWALTAGTLPAGLSFDNGTLTGTPEKAGRYDITLSLTGNGKTLAKDFNLVVKPQNLAMKADTIYTNVRVLNEAVLDSCWITFGKPMYAKTVDVINDGVKKGAGSVFYSLASASKNPKIDYFGYGWEKPVAVNMIELNTGCLEEFGGWFTSLNIQYLDEEGRWRDVGKYTSTPALPSTDIVFFQPHFAQFLLEFPEVTTRGIRVLLDTKTQDHWHKYTKNVSNFTSITELGVYDLK
;
A
#
# COMPACT_ATOMS: atom_id res chain seq x y z
N MET A 1 23.82 -60.92 5.58
CA MET A 1 24.70 -60.91 6.79
C MET A 1 25.50 -59.61 6.81
N LYS A 2 25.47 -59.00 8.01
CA LYS A 2 26.29 -57.87 8.49
C LYS A 2 25.97 -56.47 8.02
N LYS A 3 25.31 -55.73 8.94
CA LYS A 3 25.14 -54.30 9.08
C LYS A 3 26.50 -53.60 9.26
N ALA A 4 26.66 -52.44 8.68
CA ALA A 4 27.60 -51.45 9.16
C ALA A 4 26.82 -50.13 9.39
N LEU A 5 26.66 -49.79 10.65
CA LEU A 5 26.27 -48.46 11.13
C LEU A 5 27.45 -47.52 10.90
N THR A 6 27.20 -46.42 10.24
CA THR A 6 28.10 -45.24 10.29
C THR A 6 27.29 -44.10 10.89
N GLY A 7 27.64 -43.70 12.10
CA GLY A 7 27.02 -42.60 12.80
C GLY A 7 27.41 -41.24 12.18
N CYS A 8 26.43 -40.41 11.87
CA CYS A 8 26.63 -38.99 11.67
C CYS A 8 26.60 -38.29 13.03
N LEU A 9 27.75 -37.77 13.44
CA LEU A 9 27.82 -36.74 14.50
C LEU A 9 27.14 -35.49 14.00
N ALA A 10 25.99 -35.17 14.55
CA ALA A 10 25.40 -33.85 14.46
C ALA A 10 26.18 -32.91 15.38
N ALA A 11 26.98 -32.03 14.82
CA ALA A 11 27.54 -30.90 15.53
C ALA A 11 26.43 -29.89 15.82
N VAL A 12 25.93 -29.93 17.07
CA VAL A 12 25.06 -28.90 17.60
C VAL A 12 25.90 -27.63 17.78
N LEU A 13 25.79 -26.69 16.85
CA LEU A 13 26.23 -25.32 17.05
C LEU A 13 25.32 -24.70 18.12
N LEU A 14 25.80 -24.69 19.35
CA LEU A 14 25.29 -23.84 20.42
C LEU A 14 25.54 -22.40 20.04
N ALA A 15 24.58 -21.79 19.34
CA ALA A 15 24.47 -20.34 19.30
C ALA A 15 24.29 -19.89 20.75
N SER A 16 25.21 -19.10 21.26
CA SER A 16 25.12 -18.46 22.56
C SER A 16 23.91 -17.52 22.56
N ALA A 17 22.77 -18.04 23.00
CA ALA A 17 21.61 -17.23 23.31
C ALA A 17 21.99 -16.34 24.49
N SER A 18 22.20 -15.04 24.25
CA SER A 18 22.17 -14.05 25.32
C SER A 18 20.85 -14.20 26.07
N PRO A 19 20.81 -14.05 27.39
CA PRO A 19 19.59 -14.22 28.16
C PRO A 19 18.57 -13.14 27.74
N MET A 20 17.66 -13.50 26.86
CA MET A 20 16.50 -12.68 26.55
C MET A 20 15.59 -12.64 27.77
N GLY A 21 15.44 -11.47 28.40
CA GLY A 21 14.34 -11.34 29.31
C GLY A 21 14.44 -10.47 30.55
N ALA A 22 15.43 -9.61 30.70
CA ALA A 22 15.32 -8.56 31.71
C ALA A 22 14.45 -7.42 31.16
N ALA A 23 13.51 -6.92 31.98
CA ALA A 23 12.70 -5.76 31.59
C ALA A 23 13.60 -4.55 31.26
N GLU A 24 13.44 -3.99 30.09
CA GLU A 24 14.13 -2.75 29.70
C GLU A 24 13.60 -1.55 30.50
N LYS A 25 14.45 -0.58 30.77
CA LYS A 25 14.09 0.60 31.58
C LYS A 25 14.63 1.87 30.95
N ILE A 26 13.78 2.86 30.79
CA ILE A 26 14.12 4.18 30.27
C ILE A 26 13.53 5.25 31.18
N SER A 27 14.16 6.42 31.30
CA SER A 27 13.54 7.54 32.00
C SER A 27 12.43 8.16 31.14
N LYS A 28 11.45 8.79 31.77
CA LYS A 28 10.40 9.53 31.07
C LYS A 28 10.98 10.63 30.16
N GLU A 29 12.01 11.33 30.67
CA GLU A 29 12.66 12.40 29.93
C GLU A 29 13.40 11.85 28.70
N GLU A 30 14.17 10.78 28.86
CA GLU A 30 14.88 10.14 27.74
C GLU A 30 13.93 9.55 26.71
N LEU A 31 12.86 8.88 27.15
CA LEU A 31 11.81 8.37 26.24
C LEU A 31 11.22 9.50 25.39
N LYS A 32 10.86 10.61 26.02
CA LYS A 32 10.29 11.77 25.33
C LYS A 32 11.28 12.43 24.39
N ASP A 33 12.56 12.56 24.80
CA ASP A 33 13.62 13.13 23.97
C ASP A 33 13.89 12.26 22.71
N LYS A 34 13.83 10.94 22.84
CA LYS A 34 13.99 10.00 21.72
C LYS A 34 12.79 10.01 20.76
N ILE A 35 11.56 10.12 21.29
CA ILE A 35 10.35 10.31 20.45
C ILE A 35 10.42 11.66 19.71
N ALA A 36 10.90 12.71 20.38
CA ALA A 36 11.16 14.00 19.74
C ALA A 36 12.22 13.87 18.63
N GLY A 37 13.26 13.06 18.87
CA GLY A 37 14.28 12.75 17.89
C GLY A 37 13.71 12.06 16.64
N ALA A 38 12.74 11.16 16.79
CA ALA A 38 12.05 10.52 15.66
C ALA A 38 11.37 11.55 14.76
N TRP A 39 10.45 12.35 15.30
CA TRP A 39 9.72 13.37 14.54
C TRP A 39 10.62 14.42 13.89
N ILE A 40 11.53 15.01 14.68
CA ILE A 40 12.41 16.07 14.18
C ILE A 40 13.40 15.52 13.16
N GLY A 41 13.97 14.33 13.42
CA GLY A 41 14.89 13.67 12.49
C GLY A 41 14.24 13.35 11.15
N GLN A 42 13.01 12.79 11.15
CA GLN A 42 12.24 12.51 9.96
C GLN A 42 11.98 13.79 9.15
N MET A 43 11.51 14.86 9.80
CA MET A 43 11.30 16.16 9.13
C MET A 43 12.59 16.71 8.52
N VAL A 44 13.72 16.62 9.24
CA VAL A 44 15.04 17.02 8.71
C VAL A 44 15.36 16.21 7.45
N GLY A 45 15.22 14.90 7.52
CA GLY A 45 15.56 13.99 6.42
C GLY A 45 14.74 14.24 5.17
N ASN A 46 13.40 14.29 5.30
CA ASN A 46 12.50 14.54 4.18
C ASN A 46 12.79 15.89 3.51
N ILE A 47 12.79 17.00 4.27
CA ILE A 47 13.02 18.34 3.73
C ILE A 47 14.40 18.46 3.06
N TYR A 48 15.41 17.78 3.61
CA TYR A 48 16.76 17.76 3.06
C TYR A 48 16.87 16.95 1.78
N GLY A 49 16.18 15.80 1.72
CA GLY A 49 16.21 14.86 0.61
C GLY A 49 15.37 15.27 -0.60
N LEU A 50 14.19 15.91 -0.42
CA LEU A 50 13.26 16.31 -1.47
C LEU A 50 13.89 16.97 -2.72
N PRO A 51 14.92 17.84 -2.64
CA PRO A 51 15.55 18.39 -3.82
C PRO A 51 16.30 17.37 -4.67
N PHE A 52 16.58 16.19 -4.14
CA PHE A 52 17.41 15.14 -4.74
C PHE A 52 16.61 13.90 -5.13
N GLU A 53 15.34 13.82 -4.75
CA GLU A 53 14.42 12.77 -5.14
C GLU A 53 14.48 12.51 -6.66
N ASN A 54 14.47 11.24 -7.06
CA ASN A 54 14.57 10.77 -8.45
C ASN A 54 15.88 11.18 -9.17
N LYS A 55 16.88 11.64 -8.43
CA LYS A 55 18.23 11.93 -8.97
C LYS A 55 19.19 10.82 -8.60
N PHE A 56 20.37 10.87 -9.22
CA PHE A 56 21.46 9.92 -8.96
C PHE A 56 21.05 8.45 -9.13
N VAL A 57 20.18 8.17 -10.12
CA VAL A 57 19.68 6.81 -10.38
C VAL A 57 20.80 5.94 -10.98
N ASP A 58 21.40 6.38 -12.08
CA ASP A 58 22.45 5.62 -12.75
C ASP A 58 23.77 5.64 -11.96
N GLU A 59 24.18 6.82 -11.51
CA GLU A 59 25.40 7.03 -10.73
C GLU A 59 25.11 7.82 -9.46
N PRO A 60 25.74 7.47 -8.31
CA PRO A 60 25.56 8.21 -7.07
C PRO A 60 26.20 9.60 -7.14
N ALA A 61 25.81 10.51 -6.25
CA ALA A 61 26.45 11.79 -6.15
C ALA A 61 27.88 11.67 -5.56
N SER A 62 28.77 12.56 -5.97
CA SER A 62 30.11 12.64 -5.39
C SER A 62 30.12 13.24 -3.99
N GLU A 63 30.94 12.69 -3.08
CA GLU A 63 31.17 13.24 -1.74
C GLU A 63 31.71 14.68 -1.74
N SER A 64 32.30 15.13 -2.86
CA SER A 64 32.74 16.54 -3.01
C SER A 64 31.59 17.55 -2.92
N ARG A 65 30.35 17.07 -2.96
CA ARG A 65 29.13 17.88 -2.80
C ARG A 65 28.60 17.93 -1.36
N PHE A 66 29.20 17.20 -0.44
CA PHE A 66 28.77 17.15 0.95
C PHE A 66 29.27 18.38 1.75
N PRO A 67 28.51 18.92 2.68
CA PRO A 67 27.09 18.67 2.89
C PRO A 67 26.24 19.29 1.78
N PHE A 68 25.13 18.64 1.40
CA PHE A 68 24.21 19.17 0.38
C PHE A 68 23.46 20.41 0.85
N GLY A 69 23.07 20.48 2.13
CA GLY A 69 22.20 21.50 2.68
C GLY A 69 20.74 21.41 2.18
N TYR A 70 19.87 22.25 2.72
CA TYR A 70 18.45 22.28 2.36
C TYR A 70 18.16 22.81 0.95
N THR A 71 19.14 23.42 0.27
CA THR A 71 19.02 23.96 -1.08
C THR A 71 17.77 24.86 -1.24
N LYS A 72 16.87 24.58 -2.20
CA LYS A 72 15.65 25.35 -2.42
C LYS A 72 14.65 25.29 -1.27
N ASN A 73 14.75 24.28 -0.42
CA ASN A 73 13.81 24.11 0.69
C ASN A 73 14.12 25.03 1.86
N LEU A 74 15.30 25.65 1.92
CA LEU A 74 15.60 26.70 2.90
C LEU A 74 14.62 27.90 2.75
N ASP A 75 14.35 28.33 1.52
CA ASP A 75 13.38 29.40 1.24
C ASP A 75 11.95 29.00 1.65
N LYS A 76 11.60 27.72 1.48
CA LYS A 76 10.29 27.21 1.92
C LYS A 76 10.18 27.19 3.45
N LEU A 77 11.22 26.72 4.15
CA LEU A 77 11.29 26.76 5.62
C LEU A 77 11.11 28.19 6.14
N ALA A 78 11.81 29.16 5.56
CA ALA A 78 11.67 30.57 5.91
C ALA A 78 10.26 31.10 5.63
N LYS A 79 9.67 30.74 4.49
CA LYS A 79 8.31 31.16 4.09
C LYS A 79 7.22 30.60 5.00
N PHE A 80 7.32 29.32 5.35
CA PHE A 80 6.36 28.65 6.23
C PHE A 80 6.59 28.99 7.70
N ASP A 81 7.78 29.48 8.01
CA ASP A 81 8.24 29.70 9.40
C ASP A 81 8.09 28.43 10.24
N GLY A 82 8.45 27.28 9.65
CA GLY A 82 8.28 25.96 10.26
C GLY A 82 8.66 24.82 9.31
N ALA A 83 8.58 23.59 9.81
CA ALA A 83 8.71 22.37 9.02
C ALA A 83 7.50 22.15 8.11
N PHE A 84 7.71 21.41 7.03
CA PHE A 84 6.67 20.89 6.16
C PHE A 84 7.09 19.49 5.71
N SER A 85 6.18 18.73 5.17
CA SER A 85 6.48 17.44 4.52
C SER A 85 5.59 17.28 3.30
N ASP A 86 5.80 16.22 2.54
CA ASP A 86 4.84 15.74 1.57
C ASP A 86 4.05 14.57 2.15
N ASP A 87 4.14 13.37 1.61
CA ASP A 87 3.39 12.22 2.12
C ASP A 87 4.05 11.47 3.28
N ASP A 88 5.35 11.63 3.53
CA ASP A 88 6.04 10.97 4.64
C ASP A 88 5.41 11.31 6.01
N THR A 89 5.73 12.48 6.53
CA THR A 89 5.28 12.91 7.87
C THR A 89 3.78 13.21 7.93
N ASP A 90 3.17 13.68 6.85
CA ASP A 90 1.76 14.03 6.81
C ASP A 90 0.84 12.84 7.09
N VAL A 91 1.16 11.64 6.56
CA VAL A 91 0.36 10.42 6.80
C VAL A 91 0.57 9.92 8.23
N GLU A 92 1.79 9.96 8.75
CA GLU A 92 2.04 9.61 10.16
C GLU A 92 1.31 10.53 11.14
N TYR A 93 1.16 11.80 10.79
CA TYR A 93 0.35 12.73 11.59
C TYR A 93 -1.14 12.33 11.58
N ILE A 94 -1.66 11.81 10.46
CA ILE A 94 -3.01 11.19 10.45
C ILE A 94 -3.04 9.98 11.40
N TYR A 95 -2.02 9.12 11.39
CA TYR A 95 -1.98 7.94 12.27
C TYR A 95 -1.94 8.31 13.75
N LEU A 96 -1.22 9.37 14.11
CA LEU A 96 -1.28 9.93 15.47
C LEU A 96 -2.72 10.26 15.87
N MET A 97 -3.47 10.97 15.02
CA MET A 97 -4.87 11.31 15.27
C MET A 97 -5.78 10.07 15.33
N LEU A 98 -5.55 9.07 14.48
CA LEU A 98 -6.34 7.84 14.50
C LEU A 98 -6.11 7.02 15.77
N MET A 99 -4.86 6.98 16.28
CA MET A 99 -4.56 6.35 17.56
C MET A 99 -5.25 7.06 18.74
N GLU A 100 -5.33 8.39 18.72
CA GLU A 100 -6.05 9.15 19.73
C GLU A 100 -7.55 8.91 19.67
N LYS A 101 -8.11 8.87 18.47
CA LYS A 101 -9.55 8.72 18.24
C LYS A 101 -10.07 7.31 18.52
N TYR A 102 -9.33 6.29 18.12
CA TYR A 102 -9.78 4.90 18.15
C TYR A 102 -9.01 4.02 19.15
N GLY A 103 -8.00 4.57 19.82
CA GLY A 103 -7.09 3.86 20.71
C GLY A 103 -5.83 3.36 19.99
N ILE A 104 -4.90 2.84 20.77
CA ILE A 104 -3.57 2.40 20.28
C ILE A 104 -3.61 1.28 19.23
N GLU A 105 -4.74 0.61 19.10
CA GLU A 105 -4.97 -0.48 18.14
C GLU A 105 -6.18 -0.15 17.24
N PRO A 106 -6.08 0.83 16.33
CA PRO A 106 -7.12 1.08 15.35
C PRO A 106 -7.32 -0.15 14.45
N THR A 107 -8.55 -0.38 14.00
CA THR A 107 -8.86 -1.45 13.03
C THR A 107 -8.50 -1.02 11.61
N TYR A 108 -8.43 -1.95 10.67
CA TYR A 108 -8.30 -1.63 9.25
C TYR A 108 -9.47 -0.77 8.73
N ALA A 109 -10.68 -0.98 9.26
CA ALA A 109 -11.81 -0.10 8.92
C ALA A 109 -11.57 1.33 9.41
N ASN A 110 -11.01 1.53 10.62
CA ASN A 110 -10.64 2.86 11.11
C ASN A 110 -9.54 3.51 10.26
N MET A 111 -8.54 2.73 9.84
CA MET A 111 -7.48 3.20 8.94
C MET A 111 -8.06 3.64 7.59
N ARG A 112 -8.89 2.81 6.95
CA ARG A 112 -9.58 3.15 5.72
C ARG A 112 -10.36 4.46 5.84
N ASP A 113 -11.17 4.59 6.88
CA ASP A 113 -12.03 5.76 7.07
C ASP A 113 -11.18 7.04 7.27
N GLY A 114 -10.06 6.94 7.99
CA GLY A 114 -9.11 8.04 8.14
C GLY A 114 -8.45 8.42 6.81
N TRP A 115 -7.98 7.45 6.06
CA TRP A 115 -7.41 7.67 4.73
C TRP A 115 -8.41 8.35 3.78
N MET A 116 -9.61 7.81 3.65
CA MET A 116 -10.65 8.36 2.79
C MET A 116 -11.05 9.79 3.16
N HIS A 117 -10.98 10.14 4.46
CA HIS A 117 -11.33 11.48 4.91
C HIS A 117 -10.19 12.48 4.68
N HIS A 118 -8.97 12.13 5.08
CA HIS A 118 -7.86 13.08 5.14
C HIS A 118 -6.94 13.09 3.91
N ILE A 119 -6.92 12.03 3.10
CA ILE A 119 -6.06 11.92 1.92
C ILE A 119 -6.91 12.13 0.67
N ARG A 120 -6.79 13.29 0.02
CA ARG A 120 -7.62 13.68 -1.13
C ARG A 120 -6.84 14.11 -2.36
N ASP A 121 -5.59 14.48 -2.21
CA ASP A 121 -4.67 14.80 -3.30
C ASP A 121 -3.22 14.49 -2.91
N ARG A 122 -2.27 14.65 -3.84
CA ARG A 122 -0.84 14.43 -3.62
C ARG A 122 -0.55 13.08 -2.97
N VAL A 123 -1.14 12.07 -3.56
CA VAL A 123 -1.00 10.68 -3.16
C VAL A 123 -0.49 9.90 -4.38
N TRP A 124 0.53 9.10 -4.20
CA TRP A 124 1.25 8.48 -5.29
C TRP A 124 1.20 6.96 -5.22
N LEU A 125 1.39 6.32 -6.38
CA LEU A 125 1.76 4.93 -6.51
C LEU A 125 0.87 3.95 -5.69
N ALA A 126 1.47 3.15 -4.81
CA ALA A 126 0.76 2.13 -4.04
C ALA A 126 -0.24 2.75 -3.04
N ASN A 127 0.08 3.90 -2.45
CA ASN A 127 -0.83 4.66 -1.59
C ASN A 127 -2.08 5.09 -2.36
N ARG A 128 -1.93 5.59 -3.57
CA ARG A 128 -3.03 6.02 -4.43
C ARG A 128 -3.91 4.85 -4.87
N ALA A 129 -3.30 3.75 -5.28
CA ALA A 129 -4.04 2.54 -5.67
C ALA A 129 -4.83 1.97 -4.48
N ALA A 130 -4.22 1.92 -3.28
CA ALA A 130 -4.89 1.50 -2.06
C ALA A 130 -6.11 2.39 -1.74
N LEU A 131 -5.95 3.71 -1.84
CA LEU A 131 -7.05 4.66 -1.60
C LEU A 131 -8.20 4.47 -2.60
N GLY A 132 -7.89 4.20 -3.87
CA GLY A 132 -8.91 3.84 -4.88
C GLY A 132 -9.73 2.61 -4.48
N LEU A 133 -9.07 1.56 -3.98
CA LEU A 133 -9.73 0.36 -3.46
C LEU A 133 -10.54 0.64 -2.19
N MET A 134 -10.07 1.53 -1.31
CA MET A 134 -10.82 1.97 -0.13
C MET A 134 -12.14 2.65 -0.52
N HIS A 135 -12.16 3.40 -1.61
CA HIS A 135 -13.38 4.02 -2.14
C HIS A 135 -14.38 3.01 -2.73
N LEU A 136 -13.96 1.78 -3.02
CA LEU A 136 -14.86 0.65 -3.29
C LEU A 136 -15.39 -0.01 -2.00
N GLY A 137 -15.01 0.48 -0.82
CA GLY A 137 -15.35 -0.10 0.47
C GLY A 137 -14.40 -1.21 0.93
N TYR A 138 -13.32 -1.47 0.20
CA TYR A 138 -12.34 -2.50 0.60
C TYR A 138 -11.51 -2.02 1.79
N THR A 139 -11.02 -2.97 2.57
CA THR A 139 -10.11 -2.72 3.69
C THR A 139 -8.80 -3.46 3.48
N PRO A 140 -7.71 -3.02 4.10
CA PRO A 140 -6.51 -3.85 4.16
C PRO A 140 -6.84 -5.27 4.70
N PRO A 141 -6.12 -6.31 4.33
CA PRO A 141 -4.96 -6.29 3.43
C PRO A 141 -5.33 -6.26 1.94
N PHE A 142 -6.60 -6.26 1.57
CA PHE A 142 -7.02 -6.25 0.16
C PHE A 142 -6.55 -4.99 -0.59
N THR A 143 -6.43 -3.86 0.09
CA THR A 143 -5.99 -2.61 -0.53
C THR A 143 -4.50 -2.61 -0.92
N GLY A 144 -3.69 -3.45 -0.26
CA GLY A 144 -2.29 -3.66 -0.61
C GLY A 144 -2.03 -4.93 -1.43
N ALA A 145 -3.02 -5.83 -1.54
CA ALA A 145 -2.83 -7.14 -2.17
C ALA A 145 -2.34 -7.04 -3.61
N GLN A 146 -1.36 -7.87 -3.97
CA GLN A 146 -0.71 -7.85 -5.30
C GLN A 146 -1.67 -8.09 -6.47
N GLU A 147 -2.79 -8.76 -6.22
CA GLU A 147 -3.82 -9.01 -7.24
C GLU A 147 -4.68 -7.79 -7.52
N LEU A 148 -4.69 -6.80 -6.62
CA LEU A 148 -5.56 -5.62 -6.68
C LEU A 148 -4.80 -4.31 -6.76
N ASN A 149 -3.66 -4.20 -6.09
CA ASN A 149 -2.82 -3.01 -6.08
C ASN A 149 -1.63 -3.21 -7.03
N PRO A 150 -1.61 -2.57 -8.21
CA PRO A 150 -0.56 -2.78 -9.21
C PRO A 150 0.82 -2.26 -8.78
N HIS A 151 0.88 -1.50 -7.71
CA HIS A 151 2.10 -0.92 -7.16
C HIS A 151 2.56 -1.57 -5.85
N TRP A 152 1.96 -2.69 -5.45
CA TRP A 152 2.18 -3.39 -4.19
C TRP A 152 3.66 -3.58 -3.79
N TYR A 153 4.59 -3.51 -4.75
CA TYR A 153 6.02 -3.73 -4.59
C TYR A 153 6.84 -2.45 -4.32
N GLN A 154 6.17 -1.31 -4.16
CA GLN A 154 6.84 -0.02 -4.02
C GLN A 154 7.06 0.37 -2.56
N ILE A 155 7.84 1.43 -2.36
CA ILE A 155 8.37 1.88 -1.06
C ILE A 155 7.31 2.45 -0.11
N ASP A 156 6.14 2.78 -0.63
CA ASP A 156 5.08 3.51 0.08
C ASP A 156 4.86 3.13 1.56
N PRO A 157 4.92 1.84 1.97
CA PRO A 157 4.73 1.51 3.39
C PRO A 157 5.93 1.89 4.27
N GLN A 158 7.13 2.13 3.72
CA GLN A 158 8.30 2.49 4.54
C GLN A 158 8.22 3.95 5.02
N LEU A 159 7.66 4.82 4.20
CA LEU A 159 7.64 6.26 4.44
C LEU A 159 6.56 6.73 5.41
N ILE A 160 5.63 5.87 5.81
CA ILE A 160 4.45 6.28 6.57
C ILE A 160 4.16 5.45 7.81
N ASN A 161 5.07 4.58 8.23
CA ASN A 161 4.78 3.59 9.27
C ASN A 161 5.73 3.57 10.46
N GLU A 162 6.65 4.51 10.59
CA GLU A 162 7.62 4.56 11.68
C GLU A 162 6.97 4.84 13.03
N ILE A 163 5.84 5.57 13.04
CA ILE A 163 5.10 5.90 14.27
C ILE A 163 4.70 4.65 15.07
N TRP A 164 4.38 3.55 14.39
CA TRP A 164 4.01 2.30 15.06
C TRP A 164 5.15 1.69 15.85
N ALA A 165 6.38 2.00 15.47
CA ALA A 165 7.59 1.49 16.10
C ALA A 165 8.13 2.44 17.17
N TYR A 166 8.17 3.75 16.94
CA TYR A 166 8.64 4.67 17.98
C TYR A 166 7.60 4.94 19.07
N THR A 167 6.36 4.50 18.92
CA THR A 167 5.41 4.36 20.03
C THR A 167 5.55 3.04 20.79
N ALA A 168 6.41 2.12 20.31
CA ALA A 168 6.65 0.80 20.90
C ALA A 168 8.13 0.61 21.35
N PRO A 169 8.65 1.47 22.26
CA PRO A 169 10.05 1.46 22.65
C PRO A 169 10.46 0.12 23.26
N GLY A 170 11.53 -0.52 22.76
CA GLY A 170 12.06 -1.77 23.29
C GLY A 170 11.10 -2.96 23.24
N MET A 171 10.11 -2.93 22.35
CA MET A 171 9.16 -4.01 22.11
C MET A 171 9.22 -4.47 20.63
N PRO A 172 10.36 -4.99 20.17
CA PRO A 172 10.60 -5.21 18.75
C PRO A 172 9.65 -6.22 18.09
N GLU A 173 9.26 -7.33 18.77
CA GLU A 173 8.27 -8.25 18.19
C GLU A 173 6.89 -7.60 18.01
N TYR A 174 6.50 -6.69 18.92
CA TYR A 174 5.28 -5.91 18.77
C TYR A 174 5.42 -4.92 17.60
N ALA A 175 6.53 -4.19 17.53
CA ALA A 175 6.77 -3.21 16.47
C ALA A 175 6.79 -3.86 15.08
N VAL A 176 7.47 -4.99 14.92
CA VAL A 176 7.47 -5.77 13.67
C VAL A 176 6.06 -6.17 13.25
N GLY A 177 5.30 -6.77 14.18
CA GLY A 177 3.94 -7.21 13.87
C GLY A 177 3.01 -6.06 13.50
N LYS A 178 3.15 -4.91 14.18
CA LYS A 178 2.37 -3.71 13.90
C LYS A 178 2.78 -3.07 12.58
N SER A 179 4.08 -3.01 12.27
CA SER A 179 4.62 -2.49 11.02
C SER A 179 4.23 -3.35 9.82
N ASP A 180 4.30 -4.70 9.94
CA ASP A 180 3.81 -5.62 8.89
C ASP A 180 2.30 -5.42 8.65
N TRP A 181 1.50 -5.36 9.72
CA TRP A 181 0.08 -5.10 9.63
C TRP A 181 -0.22 -3.77 8.92
N ALA A 182 0.48 -2.70 9.27
CA ALA A 182 0.29 -1.39 8.66
C ALA A 182 0.81 -1.34 7.21
N ALA A 183 1.92 -2.01 6.89
CA ALA A 183 2.45 -2.09 5.54
C ALA A 183 1.46 -2.72 4.54
N ARG A 184 0.60 -3.63 5.02
CA ARG A 184 -0.43 -4.27 4.19
C ARG A 184 -1.59 -3.36 3.81
N ILE A 185 -1.58 -2.10 4.24
CA ILE A 185 -2.51 -1.08 3.74
C ILE A 185 -2.26 -0.83 2.25
N THR A 186 -0.98 -0.81 1.84
CA THR A 186 -0.56 -0.40 0.50
C THR A 186 0.26 -1.43 -0.26
N SER A 187 0.85 -2.41 0.44
CA SER A 187 1.81 -3.34 -0.15
C SER A 187 1.62 -4.79 0.32
N ASP A 188 2.27 -5.73 -0.35
CA ASP A 188 2.12 -7.15 -0.07
C ASP A 188 3.43 -7.90 -0.32
N SER A 189 3.40 -9.22 -0.06
CA SER A 189 4.50 -10.14 -0.33
C SER A 189 5.82 -9.64 0.29
N TRP A 190 6.92 -9.65 -0.45
CA TRP A 190 8.24 -9.24 0.01
C TRP A 190 8.36 -7.72 0.29
N ALA A 191 7.51 -6.89 -0.30
CA ALA A 191 7.61 -5.43 -0.15
C ALA A 191 7.25 -4.91 1.26
N VAL A 192 6.66 -5.76 2.13
CA VAL A 192 6.38 -5.42 3.53
C VAL A 192 7.59 -5.63 4.44
N ALA A 193 8.56 -6.46 4.02
CA ALA A 193 9.72 -6.83 4.84
C ALA A 193 10.62 -5.63 5.23
N PRO A 194 10.90 -4.66 4.34
CA PRO A 194 11.64 -3.47 4.72
C PRO A 194 10.98 -2.69 5.85
N THR A 195 9.67 -2.44 5.77
CA THR A 195 8.90 -1.75 6.82
C THR A 195 8.97 -2.50 8.15
N ALA A 196 8.87 -3.81 8.13
CA ALA A 196 8.98 -4.65 9.32
C ALA A 196 10.39 -4.59 9.95
N LEU A 197 11.45 -4.62 9.13
CA LEU A 197 12.83 -4.47 9.61
C LEU A 197 13.07 -3.11 10.25
N TYR A 198 12.68 -2.02 9.57
CA TYR A 198 12.82 -0.69 10.13
C TYR A 198 11.99 -0.52 11.41
N GLY A 199 10.79 -1.13 11.46
CA GLY A 199 10.00 -1.20 12.69
C GLY A 199 10.75 -1.84 13.85
N ALA A 200 11.42 -2.98 13.62
CA ALA A 200 12.28 -3.61 14.63
C ALA A 200 13.43 -2.68 15.05
N MET A 201 14.08 -2.06 14.08
CA MET A 201 15.23 -1.17 14.32
C MET A 201 14.82 0.08 15.12
N TYR A 202 13.71 0.74 14.78
CA TYR A 202 13.20 1.88 15.54
C TYR A 202 12.89 1.52 17.00
N SER A 203 12.26 0.36 17.23
CA SER A 203 11.97 -0.11 18.59
C SER A 203 13.24 -0.41 19.40
N GLU A 204 14.23 -1.07 18.79
CA GLU A 204 15.53 -1.40 19.39
C GLU A 204 16.41 -0.15 19.60
N ALA A 205 16.27 0.89 18.77
CA ALA A 205 17.08 2.12 18.81
C ALA A 205 16.91 2.93 20.11
N PHE A 206 15.87 2.68 20.88
CA PHE A 206 15.74 3.25 22.22
C PHE A 206 16.86 2.79 23.16
N PHE A 207 17.47 1.63 22.90
CA PHE A 207 18.47 1.00 23.76
C PHE A 207 19.79 0.66 23.06
N GLU A 208 19.83 0.58 21.74
CA GLU A 208 21.03 0.29 20.96
C GLU A 208 21.54 1.59 20.28
N LYS A 209 22.86 1.83 20.40
CA LYS A 209 23.52 3.00 19.79
C LYS A 209 24.57 2.64 18.73
N ASP A 210 24.81 1.36 18.52
CA ASP A 210 25.67 0.85 17.46
C ASP A 210 24.83 0.50 16.23
N VAL A 211 25.00 1.22 15.14
CA VAL A 211 24.23 1.06 13.90
C VAL A 211 24.30 -0.37 13.37
N ARG A 212 25.48 -0.97 13.35
CA ARG A 212 25.64 -2.33 12.83
C ARG A 212 24.91 -3.34 13.69
N LYS A 213 25.04 -3.24 15.02
CA LYS A 213 24.30 -4.11 15.96
C LYS A 213 22.80 -3.90 15.85
N LEU A 214 22.35 -2.68 15.61
CA LEU A 214 20.94 -2.37 15.42
C LEU A 214 20.39 -3.09 14.19
N ILE A 215 21.09 -3.06 13.05
CA ILE A 215 20.74 -3.78 11.83
C ILE A 215 20.74 -5.30 12.08
N GLU A 216 21.79 -5.83 12.73
CA GLU A 216 21.90 -7.26 13.06
C GLU A 216 20.78 -7.72 14.02
N LYS A 217 20.32 -6.86 14.94
CA LYS A 217 19.15 -7.14 15.79
C LYS A 217 17.86 -7.15 14.99
N GLY A 218 17.63 -6.16 14.13
CA GLY A 218 16.45 -6.10 13.25
C GLY A 218 16.31 -7.34 12.38
N LEU A 219 17.40 -7.85 11.81
CA LEU A 219 17.42 -9.05 10.98
C LEU A 219 16.90 -10.32 11.68
N ARG A 220 16.92 -10.40 13.02
CA ARG A 220 16.42 -11.55 13.77
C ARG A 220 14.91 -11.73 13.66
N TYR A 221 14.20 -10.70 13.25
CA TYR A 221 12.75 -10.68 13.13
C TYR A 221 12.24 -10.99 11.74
N LEU A 222 13.15 -11.11 10.75
CA LEU A 222 12.80 -11.53 9.39
C LEU A 222 13.20 -13.00 9.17
N PRO A 223 12.45 -13.75 8.32
CA PRO A 223 12.87 -15.10 7.90
C PRO A 223 14.25 -15.07 7.23
N GLU A 224 15.04 -16.14 7.45
CA GLU A 224 16.40 -16.20 6.88
C GLU A 224 16.42 -16.25 5.36
N ASP A 225 15.40 -16.85 4.76
CA ASP A 225 15.22 -17.00 3.32
C ASP A 225 14.49 -15.82 2.66
N ASP A 226 14.02 -14.84 3.45
CA ASP A 226 13.41 -13.63 2.93
C ASP A 226 14.36 -12.86 2.00
N ARG A 227 13.82 -12.33 0.90
CA ARG A 227 14.57 -11.63 -0.14
C ARG A 227 15.28 -10.39 0.42
N TYR A 228 14.54 -9.56 1.17
CA TYR A 228 15.09 -8.34 1.75
C TYR A 228 16.13 -8.63 2.83
N ALA A 229 15.88 -9.63 3.69
CA ALA A 229 16.84 -10.06 4.69
C ALA A 229 18.17 -10.53 4.08
N LYS A 230 18.13 -11.23 2.94
CA LYS A 230 19.35 -11.57 2.17
C LYS A 230 20.06 -10.33 1.64
N GLY A 231 19.31 -9.35 1.13
CA GLY A 231 19.84 -8.06 0.68
C GLY A 231 20.57 -7.32 1.82
N VAL A 232 19.95 -7.26 3.01
CA VAL A 232 20.57 -6.62 4.20
C VAL A 232 21.85 -7.33 4.63
N ARG A 233 21.88 -8.67 4.65
CA ARG A 233 23.11 -9.44 4.92
C ARG A 233 24.19 -9.13 3.90
N LYS A 234 23.82 -9.02 2.63
CA LYS A 234 24.73 -8.61 1.56
C LYS A 234 25.29 -7.20 1.79
N CYS A 235 24.48 -6.23 2.24
CA CYS A 235 24.95 -4.91 2.63
C CYS A 235 25.99 -4.97 3.77
N LEU A 236 25.75 -5.79 4.79
CA LEU A 236 26.71 -6.00 5.88
C LEU A 236 28.01 -6.63 5.40
N ASP A 237 27.96 -7.58 4.47
CA ASP A 237 29.16 -8.23 3.91
C ASP A 237 29.91 -7.29 2.97
N LEU A 238 29.21 -6.50 2.15
CA LEU A 238 29.84 -5.46 1.31
C LEU A 238 30.53 -4.39 2.16
N TYR A 239 29.91 -3.96 3.27
CA TYR A 239 30.55 -3.04 4.18
C TYR A 239 31.84 -3.60 4.81
N LYS A 240 31.91 -4.90 5.12
CA LYS A 240 33.14 -5.57 5.57
C LYS A 240 34.19 -5.64 4.46
N GLN A 241 33.76 -5.91 3.22
CA GLN A 241 34.65 -6.08 2.07
C GLN A 241 35.18 -4.73 1.55
N TYR A 242 34.35 -3.69 1.60
CA TYR A 242 34.64 -2.35 1.07
C TYR A 242 34.34 -1.25 2.12
N PRO A 243 35.05 -1.22 3.27
CA PRO A 243 34.69 -0.39 4.41
C PRO A 243 34.73 1.12 4.15
N ASP A 244 35.42 1.55 3.10
CA ASP A 244 35.60 2.97 2.72
C ASP A 244 35.13 3.26 1.29
N ASP A 245 34.54 2.27 0.59
CA ASP A 245 34.02 2.40 -0.78
C ASP A 245 32.53 2.09 -0.84
N TRP A 246 31.74 3.05 -0.36
CA TRP A 246 30.28 2.97 -0.37
C TRP A 246 29.72 3.02 -1.82
N VAL A 247 30.40 3.70 -2.74
CA VAL A 247 29.99 3.80 -4.14
C VAL A 247 29.94 2.43 -4.78
N LYS A 248 31.00 1.63 -4.57
CA LYS A 248 31.04 0.25 -5.08
C LYS A 248 29.95 -0.63 -4.47
N SER A 249 29.71 -0.51 -3.17
CA SER A 249 28.66 -1.26 -2.49
C SER A 249 27.28 -0.88 -3.02
N ARG A 250 27.02 0.42 -3.20
CA ARG A 250 25.78 0.94 -3.81
C ARG A 250 25.59 0.39 -5.24
N GLN A 251 26.62 0.40 -6.06
CA GLN A 251 26.52 -0.10 -7.45
C GLN A 251 26.20 -1.60 -7.50
N ILE A 252 26.77 -2.40 -6.59
CA ILE A 252 26.47 -3.84 -6.52
C ILE A 252 25.00 -4.09 -6.12
N ILE A 253 24.49 -3.38 -5.14
CA ILE A 253 23.08 -3.48 -4.71
C ILE A 253 22.16 -2.94 -5.82
N ALA A 254 22.45 -1.78 -6.38
CA ALA A 254 21.64 -1.22 -7.47
C ALA A 254 21.62 -2.10 -8.72
N LYS A 255 22.72 -2.81 -9.00
CA LYS A 255 22.73 -3.78 -10.11
C LYS A 255 21.72 -4.90 -9.87
N GLU A 256 21.67 -5.48 -8.67
CA GLU A 256 20.81 -6.62 -8.35
C GLU A 256 19.35 -6.21 -8.18
N PHE A 257 19.07 -5.14 -7.43
CA PHE A 257 17.71 -4.73 -7.03
C PHE A 257 17.09 -3.65 -7.92
N TYR A 258 17.82 -3.20 -8.95
CA TYR A 258 17.30 -2.25 -9.95
C TYR A 258 17.61 -2.67 -11.37
N THR A 259 18.92 -2.82 -11.74
CA THR A 259 19.28 -3.08 -13.14
C THR A 259 18.80 -4.45 -13.60
N ASP A 260 19.04 -5.48 -12.80
CA ASP A 260 18.71 -6.89 -13.05
C ASP A 260 17.33 -7.27 -12.47
N GLU A 261 16.58 -6.33 -11.89
CA GLU A 261 15.26 -6.57 -11.31
C GLU A 261 14.26 -7.05 -12.37
N ASP A 262 13.28 -7.86 -11.93
CA ASP A 262 12.17 -8.31 -12.78
C ASP A 262 11.49 -7.10 -13.45
N PRO A 263 11.27 -7.12 -14.76
CA PRO A 263 10.63 -6.02 -15.49
C PRO A 263 9.29 -5.56 -14.91
N MET A 264 8.57 -6.46 -14.24
CA MET A 264 7.26 -6.15 -13.62
C MET A 264 7.38 -5.35 -12.31
N THR A 265 8.50 -5.49 -11.60
CA THR A 265 8.75 -4.81 -10.32
C THR A 265 9.93 -3.84 -10.38
N LYS A 266 10.51 -3.66 -11.57
CA LYS A 266 11.61 -2.74 -11.82
C LYS A 266 11.16 -1.29 -11.81
N THR A 267 11.50 -0.60 -10.74
CA THR A 267 11.25 0.84 -10.57
C THR A 267 12.27 1.45 -9.62
N ILE A 268 12.46 2.76 -9.73
CA ILE A 268 13.27 3.52 -8.77
C ILE A 268 12.63 3.57 -7.37
N TRP A 269 11.34 3.31 -7.27
CA TRP A 269 10.58 3.23 -6.02
C TRP A 269 10.41 1.81 -5.48
N ASN A 270 11.20 0.84 -5.95
CA ASN A 270 11.15 -0.53 -5.43
C ASN A 270 11.47 -0.56 -3.93
N ALA A 271 10.65 -1.26 -3.14
CA ALA A 271 10.74 -1.31 -1.69
C ALA A 271 12.09 -1.85 -1.18
N ASP A 272 12.53 -2.99 -1.72
CA ASP A 272 13.81 -3.60 -1.31
C ASP A 272 15.00 -2.71 -1.66
N LEU A 273 15.01 -2.18 -2.90
CA LEU A 273 16.08 -1.28 -3.35
C LEU A 273 16.27 -0.11 -2.39
N ASN A 274 15.20 0.61 -2.11
CA ASN A 274 15.24 1.82 -1.29
C ASN A 274 15.57 1.50 0.17
N GLY A 275 14.95 0.46 0.73
CA GLY A 275 15.30 -0.01 2.06
C GLY A 275 16.78 -0.36 2.20
N LEU A 276 17.38 -1.02 1.18
CA LEU A 276 18.82 -1.37 1.18
C LEU A 276 19.73 -0.14 1.03
N MET A 277 19.31 0.88 0.29
CA MET A 277 20.05 2.15 0.20
C MET A 277 20.09 2.85 1.57
N GLY A 278 18.98 2.84 2.31
CA GLY A 278 18.95 3.30 3.70
C GLY A 278 19.89 2.51 4.61
N ILE A 279 19.93 1.19 4.53
CA ILE A 279 20.88 0.34 5.28
C ILE A 279 22.34 0.70 4.95
N LEU A 280 22.68 0.86 3.66
CA LEU A 280 24.04 1.26 3.26
C LEU A 280 24.39 2.66 3.79
N SER A 281 23.46 3.63 3.70
CA SER A 281 23.72 4.98 4.21
C SER A 281 24.01 4.99 5.71
N MET A 282 23.30 4.19 6.49
CA MET A 282 23.56 4.01 7.93
C MET A 282 24.92 3.37 8.21
N LEU A 283 25.27 2.28 7.49
CA LEU A 283 26.55 1.58 7.67
C LEU A 283 27.74 2.50 7.37
N TYR A 284 27.72 3.21 6.26
CA TYR A 284 28.82 4.10 5.84
C TYR A 284 28.77 5.48 6.51
N GLY A 285 27.62 5.87 7.07
CA GLY A 285 27.46 7.01 7.94
C GLY A 285 28.08 6.79 9.32
N LYS A 286 28.21 5.51 9.75
CA LYS A 286 28.88 5.11 11.02
C LYS A 286 28.32 5.81 12.26
N GLY A 287 27.03 6.18 12.23
CA GLY A 287 26.33 6.89 13.31
C GLY A 287 26.49 8.41 13.31
N ASP A 288 27.25 8.97 12.37
CA ASP A 288 27.28 10.42 12.15
C ASP A 288 25.99 10.85 11.42
N PHE A 289 25.24 11.78 12.01
CA PHE A 289 23.94 12.21 11.52
C PHE A 289 24.05 12.90 10.16
N GLN A 290 24.96 13.91 10.06
CA GLN A 290 25.12 14.67 8.82
C GLN A 290 25.62 13.79 7.68
N ARG A 291 26.63 12.94 7.95
CA ARG A 291 27.17 12.04 6.94
C ARG A 291 26.13 11.02 6.48
N THR A 292 25.34 10.45 7.39
CA THR A 292 24.26 9.52 7.04
C THR A 292 23.22 10.17 6.14
N LEU A 293 22.83 11.40 6.48
CA LEU A 293 21.89 12.21 5.72
C LEU A 293 22.40 12.50 4.29
N ASP A 294 23.65 12.96 4.17
CA ASP A 294 24.28 13.20 2.86
C ASP A 294 24.39 11.92 2.02
N LEU A 295 24.77 10.80 2.64
CA LEU A 295 24.85 9.51 1.97
C LEU A 295 23.47 9.03 1.48
N SER A 296 22.41 9.20 2.28
CA SER A 296 21.04 8.84 1.87
C SER A 296 20.65 9.58 0.60
N CYS A 297 20.91 10.88 0.52
CA CYS A 297 20.67 11.67 -0.69
C CYS A 297 21.57 11.25 -1.85
N ALA A 298 22.86 10.97 -1.59
CA ALA A 298 23.85 10.63 -2.62
C ALA A 298 23.60 9.26 -3.25
N MET A 299 22.99 8.32 -2.54
CA MET A 299 22.63 7.00 -3.05
C MET A 299 21.55 7.05 -4.12
N GLY A 300 20.76 8.10 -4.15
CA GLY A 300 19.74 8.35 -5.18
C GLY A 300 18.46 7.54 -4.99
N PHE A 301 17.72 7.34 -6.07
CA PHE A 301 16.39 6.74 -6.08
C PHE A 301 15.36 7.60 -5.31
N ASP A 302 14.60 7.02 -4.39
CA ASP A 302 13.66 7.72 -3.50
C ASP A 302 14.38 8.18 -2.24
N CYS A 303 15.27 9.15 -2.41
CA CYS A 303 16.26 9.49 -1.39
C CYS A 303 15.73 10.39 -0.28
N ASP A 304 14.64 11.10 -0.45
CA ASP A 304 14.00 11.91 0.59
C ASP A 304 13.30 11.02 1.62
N ASN A 305 12.62 9.98 1.16
CA ASN A 305 12.11 8.93 2.04
C ASN A 305 13.23 8.24 2.82
N GLN A 306 14.28 7.77 2.13
CA GLN A 306 15.41 7.13 2.81
C GLN A 306 16.03 8.05 3.85
N ALA A 307 16.22 9.34 3.50
CA ALA A 307 16.76 10.33 4.41
C ALA A 307 15.83 10.57 5.62
N ALA A 308 14.51 10.61 5.40
CA ALA A 308 13.52 10.73 6.47
C ALA A 308 13.60 9.54 7.45
N THR A 309 13.51 8.31 6.92
CA THR A 309 13.53 7.09 7.72
C THR A 309 14.83 6.95 8.54
N VAL A 310 16.01 7.10 7.91
CA VAL A 310 17.27 6.90 8.64
C VAL A 310 17.59 8.04 9.62
N SER A 311 17.20 9.27 9.29
CA SER A 311 17.38 10.42 10.19
C SER A 311 16.46 10.36 11.41
N GLY A 312 15.20 9.93 11.22
CA GLY A 312 14.29 9.64 12.31
C GLY A 312 14.82 8.53 13.23
N LEU A 313 15.37 7.46 12.64
CA LEU A 313 15.98 6.36 13.38
C LEU A 313 17.21 6.81 14.21
N LEU A 314 18.11 7.60 13.62
CA LEU A 314 19.24 8.19 14.37
C LEU A 314 18.74 9.16 15.45
N GLY A 315 17.64 9.88 15.19
CA GLY A 315 16.97 10.72 16.17
C GLY A 315 16.49 9.92 17.40
N VAL A 316 15.92 8.72 17.19
CA VAL A 316 15.60 7.80 18.28
C VAL A 316 16.86 7.30 18.99
N MET A 317 17.91 6.95 18.27
CA MET A 317 19.17 6.46 18.87
C MET A 317 19.78 7.47 19.83
N TYR A 318 19.81 8.75 19.45
CA TYR A 318 20.58 9.78 20.16
C TYR A 318 19.73 10.78 20.94
N GLY A 319 18.45 10.93 20.63
CA GLY A 319 17.53 11.93 21.15
C GLY A 319 17.58 13.25 20.38
N ALA A 320 16.51 14.04 20.46
CA ALA A 320 16.39 15.32 19.75
C ALA A 320 17.46 16.34 20.15
N LYS A 321 17.88 16.32 21.41
CA LYS A 321 18.92 17.24 21.94
C LYS A 321 20.29 17.03 21.28
N ALA A 322 20.54 15.87 20.71
CA ALA A 322 21.78 15.54 20.01
C ALA A 322 21.77 15.87 18.52
N LEU A 323 20.63 16.23 17.95
CA LEU A 323 20.52 16.56 16.53
C LEU A 323 21.25 17.89 16.21
N PRO A 324 21.87 17.99 15.00
CA PRO A 324 22.58 19.21 14.61
C PRO A 324 21.65 20.44 14.57
N LYS A 325 22.06 21.51 15.25
CA LYS A 325 21.25 22.72 15.38
C LYS A 325 21.07 23.46 14.04
N ASP A 326 22.08 23.44 13.21
CA ASP A 326 22.05 24.02 11.86
C ASP A 326 21.06 23.32 10.92
N LEU A 327 20.71 22.05 11.21
CA LEU A 327 19.65 21.33 10.50
C LEU A 327 18.27 21.52 11.14
N THR A 328 18.18 21.56 12.48
CA THR A 328 16.88 21.68 13.16
C THR A 328 16.41 23.13 13.30
N MET A 329 17.32 24.09 13.26
CA MET A 329 17.05 25.55 13.39
C MET A 329 17.82 26.33 12.31
N PRO A 330 17.57 26.04 10.98
CA PRO A 330 18.38 26.61 9.90
C PRO A 330 18.08 28.09 9.62
N ILE A 331 17.03 28.67 10.19
CA ILE A 331 16.62 30.05 9.96
C ILE A 331 17.03 30.91 11.15
N GLU A 332 17.64 32.05 10.88
CA GLU A 332 18.06 33.01 11.91
C GLU A 332 16.87 33.44 12.77
N GLY A 333 17.07 33.45 14.09
CA GLY A 333 16.03 33.80 15.08
C GLY A 333 15.22 32.62 15.60
N TRP A 334 15.31 31.44 14.99
CA TRP A 334 14.68 30.24 15.56
C TRP A 334 15.40 29.79 16.82
N THR A 335 14.62 29.45 17.84
CA THR A 335 15.14 29.00 19.15
C THR A 335 14.68 27.57 19.49
N LEU A 336 13.76 27.05 18.73
CA LEU A 336 13.22 25.69 18.81
C LEU A 336 13.34 25.00 17.44
N PRO A 337 13.45 23.67 17.39
CA PRO A 337 13.44 22.93 16.14
C PRO A 337 12.28 23.35 15.25
N PHE A 338 12.57 23.77 14.01
CA PHE A 338 11.61 24.27 13.04
C PHE A 338 10.64 25.32 13.61
N ASN A 339 11.12 26.17 14.52
CA ASN A 339 10.31 27.17 15.21
C ASN A 339 9.05 26.62 15.89
N ASP A 340 9.09 25.35 16.31
CA ASP A 340 7.98 24.59 16.89
C ASP A 340 6.72 24.54 16.02
N ARG A 341 6.87 24.56 14.69
CA ARG A 341 5.73 24.56 13.78
C ARG A 341 5.89 23.46 12.73
N TYR A 342 4.82 22.72 12.53
CA TYR A 342 4.64 21.78 11.44
C TYR A 342 3.45 22.23 10.58
N ILE A 343 3.71 22.52 9.31
CA ILE A 343 2.74 23.05 8.37
C ILE A 343 2.21 21.89 7.53
N ASN A 344 0.93 21.58 7.68
CA ASN A 344 0.26 20.57 6.88
C ASN A 344 -0.06 21.14 5.48
N VAL A 345 0.66 20.67 4.47
CA VAL A 345 0.54 21.18 3.09
C VAL A 345 -0.22 20.25 2.16
N THR A 346 -0.50 19.00 2.55
CA THR A 346 -0.99 17.98 1.63
C THR A 346 -2.29 17.30 2.05
N ARG A 347 -2.69 17.34 3.33
CA ARG A 347 -3.82 16.56 3.83
C ARG A 347 -5.05 17.43 4.13
N PHE A 348 -6.21 16.87 3.81
CA PHE A 348 -7.48 17.55 4.01
C PHE A 348 -7.92 17.47 5.48
N ASP A 349 -8.51 18.58 5.97
CA ASP A 349 -9.06 18.67 7.33
C ASP A 349 -8.07 18.26 8.45
N MET A 350 -6.81 18.65 8.22
CA MET A 350 -5.71 18.47 9.16
C MET A 350 -5.15 19.83 9.52
N PRO A 351 -5.12 20.23 10.80
CA PRO A 351 -4.54 21.51 11.19
C PRO A 351 -3.02 21.48 11.12
N ASP A 352 -2.41 22.68 11.01
CA ASP A 352 -1.01 22.85 11.39
C ASP A 352 -0.83 22.49 12.87
N ALA A 353 0.38 22.06 13.25
CA ALA A 353 0.66 21.61 14.60
C ALA A 353 1.87 22.32 15.21
N SER A 354 1.91 22.38 16.55
CA SER A 354 3.16 22.51 17.28
C SER A 354 3.87 21.16 17.29
N ILE A 355 5.16 21.14 16.94
CA ILE A 355 5.98 19.91 16.97
C ILE A 355 6.06 19.38 18.40
N GLN A 356 6.16 20.28 19.39
CA GLN A 356 6.16 19.90 20.80
C GLN A 356 4.82 19.26 21.23
N ASP A 357 3.70 19.71 20.67
CA ASP A 357 2.40 19.09 20.91
C ASP A 357 2.33 17.69 20.28
N MET A 358 2.76 17.52 19.03
CA MET A 358 2.86 16.20 18.38
C MET A 358 3.72 15.24 19.22
N ILE A 359 4.86 15.70 19.72
CA ILE A 359 5.75 14.91 20.59
C ILE A 359 5.05 14.52 21.90
N ASN A 360 4.34 15.45 22.56
CA ASN A 360 3.62 15.16 23.80
C ASN A 360 2.54 14.10 23.59
N ARG A 361 1.73 14.24 22.57
CA ARG A 361 0.67 13.32 22.20
C ARG A 361 1.20 11.93 21.87
N THR A 362 2.27 11.87 21.07
CA THR A 362 2.94 10.61 20.74
C THR A 362 3.56 9.94 21.98
N TYR A 363 4.17 10.72 22.86
CA TYR A 363 4.72 10.21 24.12
C TYR A 363 3.62 9.61 25.02
N ASP A 364 2.47 10.26 25.13
CA ASP A 364 1.37 9.74 25.93
C ASP A 364 0.83 8.43 25.33
N LEU A 365 0.68 8.34 24.01
CA LEU A 365 0.34 7.10 23.33
C LEU A 365 1.39 5.99 23.53
N ALA A 366 2.68 6.33 23.49
CA ALA A 366 3.74 5.36 23.75
C ALA A 366 3.65 4.79 25.18
N LEU A 367 3.32 5.63 26.17
CA LEU A 367 3.07 5.15 27.54
C LEU A 367 1.86 4.21 27.60
N ASP A 368 0.81 4.46 26.83
CA ASP A 368 -0.37 3.62 26.80
C ASP A 368 -0.09 2.30 26.07
N VAL A 369 0.67 2.30 24.96
CA VAL A 369 1.17 1.10 24.31
C VAL A 369 2.00 0.25 25.26
N VAL A 370 2.94 0.84 25.99
CA VAL A 370 3.76 0.15 26.99
C VAL A 370 2.90 -0.50 28.08
N LYS A 371 1.95 0.26 28.66
CA LYS A 371 1.07 -0.26 29.72
C LYS A 371 0.18 -1.41 29.23
N ALA A 372 -0.44 -1.25 28.04
CA ALA A 372 -1.30 -2.27 27.44
C ALA A 372 -0.55 -3.60 27.17
N ASN A 373 0.76 -3.52 26.95
CA ASN A 373 1.64 -4.65 26.65
C ASN A 373 2.43 -5.17 27.86
N GLY A 374 1.94 -4.93 29.08
CA GLY A 374 2.49 -5.50 30.32
C GLY A 374 3.68 -4.72 30.91
N GLY A 375 4.00 -3.56 30.35
CA GLY A 375 4.94 -2.62 30.96
C GLY A 375 4.26 -1.75 32.02
N LYS A 376 5.02 -0.88 32.67
CA LYS A 376 4.50 0.01 33.71
C LYS A 376 5.34 1.27 33.90
N VAL A 377 4.74 2.30 34.46
CA VAL A 377 5.38 3.56 34.82
C VAL A 377 5.59 3.58 36.33
N GLN A 378 6.83 3.76 36.82
CA GLN A 378 7.20 3.86 38.22
C GLN A 378 8.04 5.10 38.47
N GLY A 379 7.43 6.13 39.06
CA GLY A 379 8.09 7.42 39.28
C GLY A 379 8.54 8.02 37.94
N ASN A 380 9.85 8.25 37.79
CA ASN A 380 10.46 8.75 36.55
C ASN A 380 10.90 7.66 35.58
N LYS A 381 10.57 6.40 35.83
CA LYS A 381 11.01 5.27 34.98
C LYS A 381 9.83 4.64 34.27
N VAL A 382 10.04 4.30 33.01
CA VAL A 382 9.17 3.44 32.21
C VAL A 382 9.83 2.07 32.12
N ILE A 383 9.11 1.03 32.54
CA ILE A 383 9.54 -0.36 32.54
C ILE A 383 8.80 -1.04 31.39
N ILE A 384 9.56 -1.62 30.48
CA ILE A 384 9.08 -2.15 29.21
C ILE A 384 9.13 -3.66 29.24
N ASN A 385 8.12 -4.31 28.67
CA ASN A 385 8.10 -5.73 28.42
C ASN A 385 8.65 -6.04 27.00
N PRO A 386 9.90 -6.46 26.83
CA PRO A 386 10.51 -6.68 25.51
C PRO A 386 9.92 -7.89 24.78
N LYS A 387 9.09 -8.70 25.45
CA LYS A 387 8.41 -9.88 24.88
C LYS A 387 6.98 -9.57 24.40
N ALA A 388 6.58 -8.32 24.41
CA ALA A 388 5.29 -7.90 23.91
C ALA A 388 5.13 -8.31 22.44
N LYS A 389 3.91 -8.77 22.08
CA LYS A 389 3.57 -9.16 20.72
C LYS A 389 2.34 -8.42 20.26
N PHE A 390 2.37 -7.95 19.04
CA PHE A 390 1.19 -7.37 18.42
C PHE A 390 0.14 -8.45 18.15
N ASN A 391 -1.08 -8.18 18.56
CA ASN A 391 -2.25 -8.97 18.22
C ASN A 391 -3.24 -8.06 17.51
N PRO A 392 -3.41 -8.17 16.19
CA PRO A 392 -4.32 -7.33 15.45
C PRO A 392 -5.74 -7.37 16.03
N PRO A 393 -6.53 -6.29 15.91
CA PRO A 393 -7.93 -6.30 16.29
C PRO A 393 -8.70 -7.42 15.57
N LEU A 394 -9.68 -8.04 16.27
CA LEU A 394 -10.58 -9.00 15.64
C LEU A 394 -11.50 -8.27 14.66
N GLU A 395 -11.39 -8.56 13.38
CA GLU A 395 -12.04 -7.83 12.31
C GLU A 395 -12.19 -8.68 11.05
N PHE A 396 -13.35 -8.60 10.38
CA PHE A 396 -13.50 -9.06 9.01
C PHE A 396 -12.91 -8.02 8.05
N CYS A 397 -12.00 -8.42 7.20
CA CYS A 397 -11.53 -7.56 6.11
C CYS A 397 -12.47 -7.65 4.91
N ILE A 398 -12.72 -6.51 4.28
CA ILE A 398 -13.64 -6.40 3.15
C ILE A 398 -12.83 -6.32 1.87
N GLY A 399 -13.11 -7.23 0.94
CA GLY A 399 -12.48 -7.29 -0.38
C GLY A 399 -13.50 -7.52 -1.49
N PRO A 400 -13.03 -7.86 -2.70
CA PRO A 400 -13.91 -8.24 -3.80
C PRO A 400 -14.80 -9.43 -3.41
N ASN A 401 -15.99 -9.49 -3.99
CA ASN A 401 -16.82 -10.68 -3.85
C ASN A 401 -16.16 -11.89 -4.54
N PRO A 402 -16.39 -13.12 -4.04
CA PRO A 402 -15.96 -14.32 -4.74
C PRO A 402 -16.49 -14.34 -6.18
N ASP A 403 -15.62 -14.57 -7.15
CA ASP A 403 -15.98 -14.69 -8.55
C ASP A 403 -16.43 -16.12 -8.84
N LEU A 404 -17.73 -16.38 -8.66
CA LEU A 404 -18.33 -17.71 -8.80
C LEU A 404 -19.12 -17.82 -10.10
N THR A 405 -18.82 -18.86 -10.89
CA THR A 405 -19.54 -19.19 -12.13
C THR A 405 -19.82 -20.69 -12.19
N VAL A 406 -21.02 -21.08 -12.59
CA VAL A 406 -21.41 -22.49 -12.72
C VAL A 406 -20.43 -23.27 -13.58
N GLY A 407 -19.93 -24.39 -13.04
CA GLY A 407 -19.00 -25.28 -13.72
C GLY A 407 -17.53 -24.80 -13.71
N VAL A 408 -17.23 -23.65 -13.14
CA VAL A 408 -15.85 -23.13 -13.02
C VAL A 408 -15.34 -23.37 -11.60
N PRO A 409 -14.16 -24.03 -11.43
CA PRO A 409 -13.56 -24.18 -10.10
C PRO A 409 -13.30 -22.83 -9.43
N ALA A 410 -13.69 -22.74 -8.17
CA ALA A 410 -13.47 -21.57 -7.33
C ALA A 410 -12.43 -21.87 -6.22
N ASP A 411 -11.59 -20.91 -5.95
CA ASP A 411 -10.69 -20.85 -4.81
C ASP A 411 -10.66 -19.38 -4.32
N TYR A 412 -11.33 -19.12 -3.19
CA TYR A 412 -11.44 -17.77 -2.65
C TYR A 412 -11.21 -17.78 -1.15
N SER A 413 -10.34 -16.91 -0.67
CA SER A 413 -10.07 -16.73 0.75
C SER A 413 -10.69 -15.42 1.27
N PHE A 414 -11.60 -15.56 2.22
CA PHE A 414 -12.01 -14.45 3.06
C PHE A 414 -10.84 -14.02 3.94
N ALA A 415 -10.71 -12.74 4.20
CA ALA A 415 -9.61 -12.22 4.99
C ALA A 415 -10.07 -11.61 6.33
N CYS A 416 -9.19 -11.67 7.31
CA CYS A 416 -9.27 -10.96 8.56
C CYS A 416 -7.90 -10.40 8.94
N ALA A 417 -7.84 -9.51 9.92
CA ALA A 417 -6.60 -8.85 10.29
C ALA A 417 -5.50 -9.79 10.81
N ALA A 418 -5.83 -11.05 11.16
CA ALA A 418 -4.88 -12.06 11.64
C ALA A 418 -5.27 -13.48 11.21
N ASN A 419 -5.29 -13.74 9.92
CA ASN A 419 -5.78 -15.00 9.32
C ASN A 419 -5.24 -16.30 9.97
N LYS A 420 -4.00 -16.31 10.44
CA LYS A 420 -3.40 -17.52 11.04
C LYS A 420 -3.84 -17.80 12.48
N SER A 421 -4.38 -16.80 13.18
CA SER A 421 -4.69 -16.87 14.61
C SER A 421 -6.18 -17.01 14.90
N TYR A 422 -7.02 -16.64 13.96
CA TYR A 422 -8.46 -16.60 14.12
C TYR A 422 -9.13 -17.80 13.47
N LYS A 423 -10.26 -18.22 14.06
CA LYS A 423 -11.04 -19.36 13.56
C LYS A 423 -12.28 -18.88 12.84
N TRP A 424 -12.49 -19.40 11.64
CA TRP A 424 -13.65 -19.16 10.83
C TRP A 424 -14.66 -20.29 10.94
N ALA A 425 -15.95 -19.99 10.90
CA ALA A 425 -17.01 -20.97 10.76
C ALA A 425 -18.20 -20.42 9.96
N LEU A 426 -18.84 -21.27 9.19
CA LEU A 426 -20.16 -21.03 8.60
C LEU A 426 -21.21 -21.27 9.71
N THR A 427 -21.96 -20.25 10.11
CA THR A 427 -22.90 -20.31 11.23
C THR A 427 -24.38 -20.26 10.81
N ALA A 428 -24.68 -19.73 9.61
CA ALA A 428 -26.00 -19.76 9.03
C ALA A 428 -25.95 -19.76 7.50
N GLY A 429 -27.06 -20.12 6.87
CA GLY A 429 -27.20 -20.25 5.42
C GLY A 429 -26.73 -21.59 4.89
N THR A 430 -26.81 -21.74 3.57
CA THR A 430 -26.35 -22.95 2.86
C THR A 430 -25.45 -22.53 1.73
N LEU A 431 -24.30 -23.17 1.62
CA LEU A 431 -23.38 -22.95 0.50
C LEU A 431 -24.02 -23.39 -0.82
N PRO A 432 -23.64 -22.76 -1.95
CA PRO A 432 -23.94 -23.30 -3.27
C PRO A 432 -23.50 -24.77 -3.38
N ALA A 433 -24.33 -25.62 -3.98
CA ALA A 433 -23.98 -27.02 -4.25
C ALA A 433 -22.65 -27.07 -5.05
N GLY A 434 -21.76 -28.00 -4.66
CA GLY A 434 -20.42 -28.15 -5.23
C GLY A 434 -19.34 -27.28 -4.57
N LEU A 435 -19.70 -26.39 -3.62
CA LEU A 435 -18.73 -25.62 -2.86
C LEU A 435 -18.57 -26.13 -1.41
N SER A 436 -17.39 -25.98 -0.87
CA SER A 436 -17.02 -26.25 0.51
C SER A 436 -16.35 -25.02 1.13
N PHE A 437 -16.46 -24.88 2.46
CA PHE A 437 -15.84 -23.82 3.23
C PHE A 437 -15.02 -24.42 4.37
N ASP A 438 -13.74 -24.09 4.39
CA ASP A 438 -12.83 -24.49 5.46
C ASP A 438 -12.00 -23.30 5.92
N ASN A 439 -12.10 -22.98 7.21
CA ASN A 439 -11.33 -21.96 7.92
C ASN A 439 -11.05 -20.67 7.11
N GLY A 440 -12.07 -20.10 6.50
CA GLY A 440 -11.98 -18.86 5.74
C GLY A 440 -11.80 -19.04 4.23
N THR A 441 -11.61 -20.26 3.75
CA THR A 441 -11.43 -20.54 2.33
C THR A 441 -12.65 -21.26 1.75
N LEU A 442 -13.14 -20.74 0.63
CA LEU A 442 -14.23 -21.29 -0.17
C LEU A 442 -13.64 -21.95 -1.41
N THR A 443 -13.85 -23.27 -1.56
CA THR A 443 -13.31 -24.05 -2.70
C THR A 443 -14.37 -24.93 -3.31
N GLY A 444 -14.13 -25.40 -4.53
CA GLY A 444 -15.00 -26.35 -5.25
C GLY A 444 -15.52 -25.78 -6.56
N THR A 445 -16.51 -26.46 -7.14
CA THR A 445 -17.10 -26.06 -8.43
C THR A 445 -18.61 -25.90 -8.24
N PRO A 446 -19.16 -24.67 -8.31
CA PRO A 446 -20.58 -24.46 -8.10
C PRO A 446 -21.40 -25.08 -9.22
N GLU A 447 -22.49 -25.74 -8.84
CA GLU A 447 -23.33 -26.52 -9.76
C GLU A 447 -24.57 -25.74 -10.22
N LYS A 448 -25.01 -24.75 -9.47
CA LYS A 448 -26.26 -24.03 -9.75
C LYS A 448 -26.09 -22.53 -9.57
N ALA A 449 -26.54 -21.77 -10.57
CA ALA A 449 -26.60 -20.30 -10.51
C ALA A 449 -27.63 -19.84 -9.46
N GLY A 450 -27.42 -18.67 -8.89
CA GLY A 450 -28.32 -18.08 -7.92
C GLY A 450 -27.60 -17.23 -6.88
N ARG A 451 -28.39 -16.79 -5.89
CA ARG A 451 -27.91 -16.04 -4.72
C ARG A 451 -27.98 -16.92 -3.50
N TYR A 452 -26.95 -16.81 -2.68
CA TYR A 452 -26.82 -17.63 -1.49
C TYR A 452 -26.38 -16.74 -0.31
N ASP A 453 -27.32 -16.49 0.61
CA ASP A 453 -27.02 -15.77 1.83
C ASP A 453 -26.39 -16.71 2.84
N ILE A 454 -25.23 -16.34 3.34
CA ILE A 454 -24.50 -17.08 4.37
C ILE A 454 -24.05 -16.14 5.47
N THR A 455 -23.96 -16.66 6.69
CA THR A 455 -23.34 -15.95 7.81
C THR A 455 -22.05 -16.66 8.21
N LEU A 456 -20.95 -15.94 8.17
CA LEU A 456 -19.66 -16.41 8.66
C LEU A 456 -19.38 -15.84 10.03
N SER A 457 -18.79 -16.62 10.92
CA SER A 457 -18.25 -16.16 12.19
C SER A 457 -16.73 -16.19 12.19
N LEU A 458 -16.14 -15.25 12.95
CA LEU A 458 -14.73 -15.12 13.17
C LEU A 458 -14.48 -15.07 14.68
N THR A 459 -13.70 -16.01 15.21
CA THR A 459 -13.41 -16.12 16.64
C THR A 459 -11.93 -15.95 16.92
N GLY A 460 -11.61 -15.04 17.83
CA GLY A 460 -10.24 -14.78 18.30
C GLY A 460 -10.23 -13.80 19.46
N ASN A 461 -9.16 -13.71 20.20
CA ASN A 461 -9.00 -12.79 21.34
C ASN A 461 -10.16 -12.86 22.36
N GLY A 462 -10.73 -14.06 22.57
CA GLY A 462 -11.86 -14.25 23.47
C GLY A 462 -13.21 -13.67 23.01
N LYS A 463 -13.31 -13.26 21.74
CA LYS A 463 -14.52 -12.67 21.13
C LYS A 463 -14.91 -13.44 19.88
N THR A 464 -16.19 -13.33 19.50
CA THR A 464 -16.71 -13.82 18.23
C THR A 464 -17.48 -12.70 17.55
N LEU A 465 -17.17 -12.48 16.27
CA LEU A 465 -17.92 -11.61 15.36
C LEU A 465 -18.71 -12.47 14.38
N ALA A 466 -19.82 -11.98 13.88
CA ALA A 466 -20.57 -12.58 12.80
C ALA A 466 -20.83 -11.54 11.71
N LYS A 467 -20.83 -12.00 10.45
CA LYS A 467 -21.08 -11.15 9.29
C LYS A 467 -21.80 -11.94 8.20
N ASP A 468 -22.80 -11.29 7.61
CA ASP A 468 -23.55 -11.82 6.48
C ASP A 468 -22.83 -11.52 5.18
N PHE A 469 -22.84 -12.52 4.28
CA PHE A 469 -22.30 -12.44 2.93
C PHE A 469 -23.36 -12.96 1.95
N ASN A 470 -23.51 -12.25 0.83
CA ASN A 470 -24.34 -12.69 -0.29
C ASN A 470 -23.40 -13.21 -1.39
N LEU A 471 -23.41 -14.52 -1.62
CA LEU A 471 -22.65 -15.15 -2.71
C LEU A 471 -23.50 -15.17 -3.97
N VAL A 472 -22.97 -14.68 -5.07
CA VAL A 472 -23.62 -14.70 -6.37
C VAL A 472 -22.90 -15.72 -7.26
N VAL A 473 -23.58 -16.82 -7.58
CA VAL A 473 -23.10 -17.80 -8.55
C VAL A 473 -23.70 -17.45 -9.91
N LYS A 474 -22.86 -17.02 -10.83
CA LYS A 474 -23.26 -16.59 -12.18
C LYS A 474 -23.53 -17.82 -13.08
N PRO A 475 -24.54 -17.77 -13.98
CA PRO A 475 -24.67 -18.73 -15.05
C PRO A 475 -23.59 -18.54 -16.12
N GLN A 476 -23.69 -19.19 -17.24
CA GLN A 476 -22.80 -18.94 -18.38
C GLN A 476 -22.97 -17.51 -18.91
N ASN A 477 -21.84 -16.86 -19.21
CA ASN A 477 -21.82 -15.53 -19.79
C ASN A 477 -22.44 -15.50 -21.19
N LEU A 478 -23.54 -14.77 -21.37
CA LEU A 478 -24.23 -14.62 -22.65
C LEU A 478 -23.39 -13.84 -23.68
N ALA A 479 -22.48 -13.00 -23.22
CA ALA A 479 -21.56 -12.23 -24.06
C ALA A 479 -20.68 -13.14 -24.94
N MET A 480 -20.33 -14.33 -24.46
CA MET A 480 -19.54 -15.33 -25.21
C MET A 480 -20.26 -15.86 -26.45
N LYS A 481 -21.57 -15.63 -26.57
CA LYS A 481 -22.43 -16.07 -27.71
C LYS A 481 -22.97 -14.87 -28.49
N ALA A 482 -22.40 -13.68 -28.28
CA ALA A 482 -22.85 -12.49 -28.99
C ALA A 482 -22.39 -12.51 -30.45
N ASP A 483 -23.27 -12.08 -31.35
CA ASP A 483 -22.99 -11.98 -32.78
C ASP A 483 -22.27 -10.65 -33.12
N THR A 484 -22.41 -9.64 -32.25
CA THR A 484 -21.90 -8.31 -32.50
C THR A 484 -21.43 -7.67 -31.20
N ILE A 485 -20.27 -6.99 -31.24
CA ILE A 485 -19.81 -6.09 -30.17
C ILE A 485 -20.19 -4.65 -30.56
N TYR A 486 -20.89 -3.96 -29.69
CA TYR A 486 -21.22 -2.55 -29.82
C TYR A 486 -20.17 -1.68 -29.14
N THR A 487 -19.57 -0.75 -29.87
CA THR A 487 -18.69 0.28 -29.35
C THR A 487 -18.65 1.47 -30.30
N ASN A 488 -18.39 2.66 -29.77
CA ASN A 488 -18.15 3.87 -30.56
C ASN A 488 -16.66 4.20 -30.79
N VAL A 489 -15.75 3.44 -30.19
CA VAL A 489 -14.31 3.57 -30.40
C VAL A 489 -13.75 2.26 -30.95
N ARG A 490 -13.27 2.28 -32.19
CA ARG A 490 -12.69 1.09 -32.84
C ARG A 490 -11.24 1.27 -33.25
N VAL A 491 -10.77 2.50 -33.37
CA VAL A 491 -9.40 2.83 -33.78
C VAL A 491 -8.74 3.66 -32.68
N LEU A 492 -7.72 3.09 -32.10
CA LEU A 492 -7.03 3.65 -30.95
C LEU A 492 -5.95 4.66 -31.34
N ASN A 493 -5.69 5.61 -30.48
CA ASN A 493 -4.54 6.48 -30.54
C ASN A 493 -3.32 5.80 -29.90
N GLU A 494 -2.77 4.80 -30.60
CA GLU A 494 -1.66 4.00 -30.11
C GLU A 494 -0.43 4.84 -29.79
N ALA A 495 -0.15 5.90 -30.55
CA ALA A 495 0.99 6.77 -30.29
C ALA A 495 0.93 7.43 -28.92
N VAL A 496 -0.29 7.82 -28.44
CA VAL A 496 -0.48 8.36 -27.12
C VAL A 496 -0.43 7.24 -26.07
N LEU A 497 -1.11 6.13 -26.31
CA LEU A 497 -1.08 4.98 -25.38
C LEU A 497 0.33 4.43 -25.17
N ASP A 498 1.15 4.34 -26.25
CA ASP A 498 2.53 3.91 -26.14
C ASP A 498 3.43 4.91 -25.40
N SER A 499 3.03 6.20 -25.35
CA SER A 499 3.76 7.24 -24.63
C SER A 499 3.31 7.39 -23.17
N CYS A 500 2.14 6.84 -22.82
CA CYS A 500 1.61 6.89 -21.48
C CYS A 500 2.40 5.97 -20.54
N TRP A 501 2.52 6.38 -19.30
CA TRP A 501 2.99 5.50 -18.26
C TRP A 501 1.87 4.55 -17.88
N ILE A 502 1.97 3.30 -18.36
CA ILE A 502 1.00 2.25 -18.09
C ILE A 502 1.56 1.40 -16.96
N THR A 503 0.73 1.16 -15.96
CA THR A 503 1.06 0.54 -14.69
C THR A 503 1.82 -0.79 -14.77
N PHE A 504 1.70 -1.55 -15.87
CA PHE A 504 2.24 -2.91 -15.98
C PHE A 504 3.27 -3.10 -17.10
N GLY A 505 3.99 -2.07 -17.51
CA GLY A 505 5.00 -2.18 -18.58
C GLY A 505 4.41 -2.08 -19.99
N LYS A 506 5.24 -2.13 -21.02
CA LYS A 506 4.86 -1.87 -22.43
C LYS A 506 4.82 -3.14 -23.28
N PRO A 507 3.89 -3.23 -24.25
CA PRO A 507 2.58 -2.62 -24.34
C PRO A 507 1.57 -3.43 -23.53
N MET A 508 0.79 -2.77 -22.66
CA MET A 508 -0.09 -3.45 -21.71
C MET A 508 -1.58 -3.26 -22.02
N TYR A 509 -1.91 -2.78 -23.18
CA TYR A 509 -3.29 -2.58 -23.61
C TYR A 509 -3.65 -3.45 -24.81
N ALA A 510 -4.94 -3.78 -24.92
CA ALA A 510 -5.50 -4.49 -26.05
C ALA A 510 -5.64 -3.56 -27.26
N LYS A 511 -5.28 -4.05 -28.42
CA LYS A 511 -5.38 -3.29 -29.69
C LYS A 511 -6.82 -3.21 -30.22
N THR A 512 -7.69 -4.15 -29.84
CA THR A 512 -9.08 -4.22 -30.30
C THR A 512 -10.02 -4.40 -29.12
N VAL A 513 -11.28 -4.06 -29.32
CA VAL A 513 -12.33 -4.19 -28.32
C VAL A 513 -12.75 -5.64 -28.04
N ASP A 514 -12.31 -6.59 -28.85
CA ASP A 514 -12.72 -8.01 -28.78
C ASP A 514 -12.34 -8.66 -27.45
N VAL A 515 -11.40 -8.06 -26.71
CA VAL A 515 -11.01 -8.55 -25.38
C VAL A 515 -12.12 -8.46 -24.33
N ILE A 516 -13.18 -7.67 -24.56
CA ILE A 516 -14.22 -7.46 -23.52
C ILE A 516 -15.12 -8.68 -23.30
N ASN A 517 -14.96 -9.76 -24.07
CA ASN A 517 -15.67 -11.04 -23.89
C ASN A 517 -14.75 -12.27 -24.04
N ASP A 518 -13.47 -12.14 -23.75
CA ASP A 518 -12.50 -13.24 -23.81
C ASP A 518 -12.34 -14.00 -22.48
N GLY A 519 -12.98 -13.52 -21.42
CA GLY A 519 -12.94 -14.10 -20.08
C GLY A 519 -11.75 -13.63 -19.24
N VAL A 520 -10.90 -12.72 -19.74
CA VAL A 520 -9.72 -12.22 -19.05
C VAL A 520 -10.02 -10.87 -18.38
N LYS A 521 -10.20 -10.89 -17.07
CA LYS A 521 -10.63 -9.72 -16.31
C LYS A 521 -9.47 -8.79 -15.88
N LYS A 522 -8.25 -9.26 -15.92
CA LYS A 522 -7.06 -8.49 -15.55
C LYS A 522 -5.79 -9.08 -16.16
N GLY A 523 -4.77 -8.27 -16.31
CA GLY A 523 -3.45 -8.67 -16.78
C GLY A 523 -3.00 -7.94 -18.03
N ALA A 524 -1.78 -8.27 -18.45
CA ALA A 524 -1.15 -7.66 -19.62
C ALA A 524 -1.97 -7.91 -20.91
N GLY A 525 -2.22 -6.85 -21.66
CA GLY A 525 -2.93 -6.93 -22.93
C GLY A 525 -4.44 -7.12 -22.83
N SER A 526 -5.01 -7.20 -21.62
CA SER A 526 -6.47 -7.38 -21.43
C SER A 526 -7.24 -6.06 -21.35
N VAL A 527 -6.58 -4.93 -21.20
CA VAL A 527 -7.24 -3.63 -21.03
C VAL A 527 -7.46 -2.95 -22.36
N PHE A 528 -8.70 -2.68 -22.71
CA PHE A 528 -9.06 -1.81 -23.82
C PHE A 528 -9.28 -0.39 -23.30
N TYR A 529 -8.53 0.57 -23.82
CA TYR A 529 -8.69 2.00 -23.54
C TYR A 529 -9.42 2.67 -24.69
N SER A 530 -10.52 3.37 -24.43
CA SER A 530 -11.33 4.03 -25.46
C SER A 530 -10.71 5.33 -26.01
N LEU A 531 -9.40 5.48 -25.95
CA LEU A 531 -8.69 6.61 -26.47
C LEU A 531 -8.63 6.57 -28.02
N ALA A 532 -9.51 7.36 -28.66
CA ALA A 532 -9.66 7.34 -30.10
C ALA A 532 -8.51 8.02 -30.84
N SER A 533 -8.13 7.49 -32.01
CA SER A 533 -7.14 8.10 -32.90
C SER A 533 -7.65 9.36 -33.63
N ALA A 534 -8.96 9.52 -33.75
CA ALA A 534 -9.58 10.70 -34.39
C ALA A 534 -9.60 11.88 -33.43
N SER A 535 -9.75 13.09 -33.96
CA SER A 535 -9.51 14.38 -33.31
C SER A 535 -10.26 14.69 -32.02
N LYS A 536 -11.23 13.87 -31.58
CA LYS A 536 -11.92 14.01 -30.29
C LYS A 536 -12.46 12.67 -29.82
N ASN A 537 -12.17 12.31 -28.58
CA ASN A 537 -12.86 11.21 -27.91
C ASN A 537 -14.35 11.54 -27.75
N PRO A 538 -15.22 10.52 -27.79
CA PRO A 538 -16.62 10.66 -27.40
C PRO A 538 -16.72 11.19 -25.95
N LYS A 539 -17.78 11.95 -25.66
CA LYS A 539 -18.11 12.34 -24.28
C LYS A 539 -18.69 11.17 -23.48
N ILE A 540 -19.29 10.24 -24.20
CA ILE A 540 -19.88 9.02 -23.65
C ILE A 540 -19.33 7.87 -24.46
N ASP A 541 -18.64 6.95 -23.83
CA ASP A 541 -18.28 5.66 -24.41
C ASP A 541 -19.41 4.67 -24.21
N TYR A 542 -19.51 3.71 -25.13
CA TYR A 542 -20.39 2.57 -24.88
C TYR A 542 -19.73 1.27 -25.31
N PHE A 543 -20.06 0.22 -24.55
CA PHE A 543 -19.67 -1.16 -24.81
C PHE A 543 -20.89 -2.06 -24.62
N GLY A 544 -21.04 -3.04 -25.47
CA GLY A 544 -22.19 -3.96 -25.39
C GLY A 544 -22.20 -5.01 -26.48
N TYR A 545 -23.31 -5.73 -26.53
CA TYR A 545 -23.46 -6.89 -27.39
C TYR A 545 -24.80 -6.92 -28.11
N GLY A 546 -24.80 -7.59 -29.27
CA GLY A 546 -26.00 -7.90 -30.04
C GLY A 546 -26.12 -9.39 -30.33
N TRP A 547 -27.35 -9.88 -30.36
CA TRP A 547 -27.71 -11.28 -30.66
C TRP A 547 -28.76 -11.35 -31.77
N GLU A 548 -28.63 -12.35 -32.63
CA GLU A 548 -29.67 -12.64 -33.66
C GLU A 548 -31.02 -12.98 -33.03
N LYS A 549 -31.02 -13.69 -31.91
CA LYS A 549 -32.21 -14.06 -31.15
C LYS A 549 -32.29 -13.30 -29.85
N PRO A 550 -33.51 -12.91 -29.42
CA PRO A 550 -33.64 -12.25 -28.10
C PRO A 550 -33.15 -13.14 -26.95
N VAL A 551 -32.49 -12.54 -26.00
CA VAL A 551 -32.00 -13.13 -24.74
C VAL A 551 -32.62 -12.41 -23.55
N ALA A 552 -32.88 -13.15 -22.47
CA ALA A 552 -33.25 -12.54 -21.19
C ALA A 552 -31.97 -12.09 -20.47
N VAL A 553 -31.98 -10.90 -19.91
CA VAL A 553 -30.83 -10.30 -19.19
C VAL A 553 -31.33 -9.52 -17.98
N ASN A 554 -30.69 -9.71 -16.84
CA ASN A 554 -30.97 -8.95 -15.60
C ASN A 554 -29.72 -8.57 -14.83
N MET A 555 -28.52 -8.93 -15.32
CA MET A 555 -27.26 -8.59 -14.67
C MET A 555 -26.16 -8.38 -15.70
N ILE A 556 -25.36 -7.35 -15.46
CA ILE A 556 -24.09 -7.08 -16.15
C ILE A 556 -22.95 -7.11 -15.14
N GLU A 557 -21.85 -7.74 -15.52
CA GLU A 557 -20.58 -7.65 -14.82
C GLU A 557 -19.65 -6.74 -15.60
N LEU A 558 -19.37 -5.56 -15.07
CA LEU A 558 -18.43 -4.63 -15.63
C LEU A 558 -17.08 -4.77 -14.92
N ASN A 559 -16.04 -5.14 -15.66
CA ASN A 559 -14.66 -5.17 -15.17
C ASN A 559 -13.89 -4.03 -15.82
N THR A 560 -13.44 -3.06 -15.02
CA THR A 560 -12.69 -1.90 -15.50
C THR A 560 -11.22 -2.25 -15.71
N GLY A 561 -10.54 -1.49 -16.57
CA GLY A 561 -9.09 -1.39 -16.57
C GLY A 561 -8.62 -0.23 -15.69
N CYS A 562 -7.47 0.32 -16.01
CA CYS A 562 -6.95 1.53 -15.37
C CYS A 562 -5.87 2.19 -16.23
N LEU A 563 -5.85 3.51 -16.23
CA LEU A 563 -4.71 4.31 -16.70
C LEU A 563 -4.61 5.55 -15.79
N GLU A 564 -3.58 5.60 -14.97
CA GLU A 564 -3.53 6.50 -13.80
C GLU A 564 -3.52 7.99 -14.10
N GLU A 565 -2.71 8.43 -15.05
CA GLU A 565 -2.44 9.85 -15.22
C GLU A 565 -3.26 10.51 -16.33
N PHE A 566 -3.88 9.73 -17.19
CA PHE A 566 -4.41 10.22 -18.46
C PHE A 566 -5.91 9.98 -18.67
N GLY A 567 -6.53 9.21 -17.79
CA GLY A 567 -7.93 8.80 -17.93
C GLY A 567 -8.13 7.32 -17.64
N GLY A 568 -9.13 6.69 -18.23
CA GLY A 568 -9.43 5.27 -18.02
C GLY A 568 -10.61 5.01 -17.09
N TRP A 569 -11.29 6.05 -16.62
CA TRP A 569 -12.43 5.96 -15.70
C TRP A 569 -13.68 6.66 -16.27
N PHE A 570 -14.76 6.61 -15.53
CA PHE A 570 -16.03 7.23 -15.87
C PHE A 570 -16.66 7.94 -14.66
N THR A 571 -17.48 8.95 -14.91
CA THR A 571 -18.17 9.70 -13.85
C THR A 571 -19.61 9.27 -13.65
N SER A 572 -20.23 8.67 -14.65
CA SER A 572 -21.55 8.06 -14.55
C SER A 572 -21.69 6.86 -15.48
N LEU A 573 -22.60 5.98 -15.13
CA LEU A 573 -22.91 4.77 -15.87
C LEU A 573 -24.41 4.69 -16.11
N ASN A 574 -24.82 4.31 -17.33
CA ASN A 574 -26.18 3.96 -17.67
C ASN A 574 -26.20 2.63 -18.42
N ILE A 575 -27.32 1.90 -18.36
CA ILE A 575 -27.51 0.63 -19.04
C ILE A 575 -28.69 0.77 -19.99
N GLN A 576 -28.50 0.35 -21.25
CA GLN A 576 -29.54 0.38 -22.27
C GLN A 576 -29.72 -0.96 -22.96
N TYR A 577 -30.94 -1.27 -23.32
CA TYR A 577 -31.31 -2.43 -24.12
C TYR A 577 -32.05 -2.02 -25.40
N LEU A 578 -32.07 -2.87 -26.44
CA LEU A 578 -32.87 -2.71 -27.64
C LEU A 578 -34.27 -3.20 -27.38
N ASP A 579 -35.29 -2.32 -27.57
CA ASP A 579 -36.70 -2.70 -27.56
C ASP A 579 -37.09 -3.49 -28.85
N GLU A 580 -38.30 -3.96 -28.90
CA GLU A 580 -38.81 -4.75 -30.05
C GLU A 580 -38.78 -3.94 -31.37
N GLU A 581 -38.86 -2.62 -31.29
CA GLU A 581 -38.77 -1.72 -32.46
C GLU A 581 -37.31 -1.33 -32.82
N GLY A 582 -36.32 -1.92 -32.16
CA GLY A 582 -34.89 -1.67 -32.40
C GLY A 582 -34.39 -0.31 -31.88
N ARG A 583 -35.06 0.27 -30.90
CA ARG A 583 -34.65 1.54 -30.26
C ARG A 583 -33.98 1.27 -28.92
N TRP A 584 -32.89 1.99 -28.63
CA TRP A 584 -32.25 1.91 -27.33
C TRP A 584 -33.12 2.54 -26.24
N ARG A 585 -33.35 1.78 -25.16
CA ARG A 585 -34.10 2.17 -23.97
C ARG A 585 -33.25 1.95 -22.72
N ASP A 586 -33.40 2.83 -21.76
CA ASP A 586 -32.78 2.67 -20.45
C ASP A 586 -33.46 1.53 -19.68
N VAL A 587 -32.67 0.68 -19.00
CA VAL A 587 -33.22 -0.39 -18.13
C VAL A 587 -33.91 0.19 -16.86
N GLY A 588 -33.73 1.48 -16.60
CA GLY A 588 -34.24 2.15 -15.40
C GLY A 588 -33.30 2.04 -14.21
N LYS A 589 -33.86 1.75 -13.04
CA LYS A 589 -33.05 1.62 -11.82
C LYS A 589 -32.25 0.33 -11.83
N TYR A 590 -31.01 0.41 -11.45
CA TYR A 590 -30.14 -0.73 -11.19
C TYR A 590 -29.45 -0.57 -9.84
N THR A 591 -28.94 -1.67 -9.27
CA THR A 591 -28.04 -1.70 -8.10
C THR A 591 -26.65 -2.07 -8.55
N SER A 592 -25.64 -1.61 -7.84
CA SER A 592 -24.23 -1.95 -8.09
C SER A 592 -23.61 -2.56 -6.84
N THR A 593 -22.88 -3.66 -7.02
CA THR A 593 -22.11 -4.33 -5.98
C THR A 593 -20.65 -4.54 -6.46
N PRO A 594 -19.63 -3.92 -5.83
CA PRO A 594 -19.76 -2.88 -4.82
C PRO A 594 -20.46 -1.62 -5.35
N ALA A 595 -20.86 -0.72 -4.45
CA ALA A 595 -21.41 0.56 -4.87
C ALA A 595 -20.42 1.31 -5.77
N LEU A 596 -20.92 2.01 -6.79
CA LEU A 596 -20.07 2.85 -7.61
C LEU A 596 -19.47 3.96 -6.74
N PRO A 597 -18.17 4.25 -6.87
CA PRO A 597 -17.53 5.34 -6.15
C PRO A 597 -18.23 6.69 -6.41
N SER A 598 -18.24 7.58 -5.42
CA SER A 598 -18.76 8.94 -5.62
C SER A 598 -17.96 9.66 -6.71
N THR A 599 -18.66 10.44 -7.54
CA THR A 599 -18.04 11.24 -8.61
C THR A 599 -17.06 12.29 -8.09
N ASP A 600 -17.20 12.70 -6.82
CA ASP A 600 -16.30 13.67 -6.19
C ASP A 600 -14.89 13.11 -5.93
N ILE A 601 -14.71 11.80 -6.10
CA ILE A 601 -13.48 11.06 -5.82
C ILE A 601 -12.89 10.38 -7.07
N VAL A 602 -13.25 10.80 -8.24
CA VAL A 602 -12.78 10.26 -9.56
C VAL A 602 -11.25 10.25 -9.69
N PHE A 603 -10.58 10.94 -8.80
CA PHE A 603 -9.13 11.05 -8.70
C PHE A 603 -8.41 9.75 -8.34
N PHE A 604 -9.07 8.90 -7.57
CA PHE A 604 -8.52 7.65 -7.06
C PHE A 604 -9.22 6.49 -7.76
N GLN A 605 -8.81 6.22 -9.00
CA GLN A 605 -9.40 5.15 -9.78
C GLN A 605 -9.03 3.81 -9.18
N PRO A 606 -10.00 2.96 -8.83
CA PRO A 606 -9.69 1.59 -8.50
C PRO A 606 -9.23 0.85 -9.77
N HIS A 607 -8.12 0.13 -9.65
CA HIS A 607 -7.61 -0.70 -10.74
C HIS A 607 -8.40 -2.01 -10.81
N PHE A 608 -8.74 -2.46 -12.03
CA PHE A 608 -9.42 -3.74 -12.26
C PHE A 608 -10.63 -3.97 -11.36
N ALA A 609 -11.43 -2.91 -11.17
CA ALA A 609 -12.63 -3.00 -10.35
C ALA A 609 -13.72 -3.83 -11.05
N GLN A 610 -14.35 -4.71 -10.30
CA GLN A 610 -15.49 -5.51 -10.74
C GLN A 610 -16.77 -4.96 -10.14
N PHE A 611 -17.75 -4.68 -10.97
CA PHE A 611 -19.08 -4.25 -10.56
C PHE A 611 -20.12 -5.22 -11.08
N LEU A 612 -20.95 -5.77 -10.19
CA LEU A 612 -22.17 -6.47 -10.57
C LEU A 612 -23.32 -5.47 -10.61
N LEU A 613 -23.87 -5.24 -11.79
CA LEU A 613 -24.94 -4.28 -12.06
C LEU A 613 -26.23 -5.07 -12.29
N GLU A 614 -27.20 -4.92 -11.40
CA GLU A 614 -28.43 -5.71 -11.42
C GLU A 614 -29.64 -4.83 -11.65
N PHE A 615 -30.52 -5.26 -12.53
CA PHE A 615 -31.70 -4.52 -12.96
C PHE A 615 -32.88 -5.47 -13.26
N PRO A 616 -34.13 -4.94 -13.38
CA PRO A 616 -35.27 -5.76 -13.79
C PRO A 616 -35.01 -6.49 -15.12
N GLU A 617 -35.42 -7.76 -15.21
CA GLU A 617 -35.22 -8.56 -16.41
C GLU A 617 -35.79 -7.89 -17.65
N VAL A 618 -34.98 -7.86 -18.71
CA VAL A 618 -35.38 -7.42 -20.06
C VAL A 618 -35.10 -8.53 -21.04
N THR A 619 -36.01 -8.75 -21.99
CA THR A 619 -35.78 -9.62 -23.15
C THR A 619 -35.37 -8.74 -24.32
N THR A 620 -34.19 -8.97 -24.87
CA THR A 620 -33.60 -8.04 -25.84
C THR A 620 -32.69 -8.74 -26.86
N ARG A 621 -32.49 -8.11 -28.01
CA ARG A 621 -31.45 -8.47 -28.99
C ARG A 621 -30.18 -7.64 -28.84
N GLY A 622 -30.11 -6.67 -27.93
CA GLY A 622 -28.91 -5.88 -27.73
C GLY A 622 -28.92 -5.17 -26.38
N ILE A 623 -27.78 -5.19 -25.72
CA ILE A 623 -27.55 -4.50 -24.45
C ILE A 623 -26.22 -3.77 -24.49
N ARG A 624 -26.14 -2.62 -23.83
CA ARG A 624 -24.90 -1.86 -23.70
C ARG A 624 -24.83 -1.07 -22.40
N VAL A 625 -23.63 -0.83 -21.92
CA VAL A 625 -23.31 0.16 -20.88
C VAL A 625 -22.82 1.44 -21.55
N LEU A 626 -23.25 2.58 -21.02
CA LEU A 626 -22.79 3.91 -21.41
C LEU A 626 -21.99 4.49 -20.26
N LEU A 627 -20.79 4.97 -20.54
CA LEU A 627 -19.85 5.49 -19.55
C LEU A 627 -19.52 6.94 -19.91
N ASP A 628 -19.85 7.89 -19.02
CA ASP A 628 -19.49 9.28 -19.22
C ASP A 628 -17.98 9.45 -18.95
N THR A 629 -17.26 9.86 -20.01
CA THR A 629 -15.79 9.93 -19.99
C THR A 629 -15.25 11.17 -19.29
N LYS A 630 -16.13 12.07 -18.80
CA LYS A 630 -15.68 13.30 -18.14
C LYS A 630 -14.84 12.98 -16.93
N THR A 631 -13.54 13.29 -17.01
CA THR A 631 -12.63 13.21 -15.88
C THR A 631 -12.59 14.56 -15.16
N GLN A 632 -12.25 14.57 -13.88
CA GLN A 632 -12.07 15.82 -13.15
C GLN A 632 -10.79 16.53 -13.61
N ASP A 633 -10.83 17.86 -13.69
CA ASP A 633 -9.78 18.72 -14.23
C ASP A 633 -8.42 18.70 -13.51
N HIS A 634 -8.27 17.97 -12.44
CA HIS A 634 -7.13 18.08 -11.54
C HIS A 634 -5.80 17.61 -12.16
N TRP A 635 -5.82 16.55 -12.98
CA TRP A 635 -4.64 16.03 -13.67
C TRP A 635 -4.34 16.65 -15.02
N HIS A 636 -5.28 17.36 -15.62
CA HIS A 636 -5.05 18.11 -16.87
C HIS A 636 -3.92 19.14 -16.76
N LYS A 637 -3.51 19.50 -15.54
CA LYS A 637 -2.37 20.39 -15.31
C LYS A 637 -1.05 19.81 -15.82
N TYR A 638 -0.93 18.48 -15.85
CA TYR A 638 0.28 17.77 -16.30
C TYR A 638 0.17 17.20 -17.72
N THR A 639 -1.05 17.05 -18.25
CA THR A 639 -1.33 16.40 -19.52
C THR A 639 -2.14 17.29 -20.44
N LYS A 640 -1.52 18.28 -21.01
CA LYS A 640 -2.17 19.35 -21.79
C LYS A 640 -2.99 18.90 -23.02
N ASN A 641 -2.96 17.63 -23.45
CA ASN A 641 -3.54 17.17 -24.70
C ASN A 641 -4.24 15.79 -24.65
N VAL A 642 -4.49 15.22 -23.48
CA VAL A 642 -5.18 13.92 -23.41
C VAL A 642 -6.64 14.13 -23.09
N SER A 643 -7.50 13.66 -23.98
CA SER A 643 -8.94 13.73 -23.83
C SER A 643 -9.44 12.65 -22.88
N ASN A 644 -10.57 12.89 -22.27
CA ASN A 644 -11.30 11.94 -21.46
C ASN A 644 -11.59 10.65 -22.22
N PHE A 645 -11.36 9.51 -21.61
CA PHE A 645 -11.64 8.17 -22.15
C PHE A 645 -11.83 7.19 -20.99
N THR A 646 -12.40 6.02 -21.27
CA THR A 646 -12.62 4.97 -20.29
C THR A 646 -11.69 3.77 -20.52
N SER A 647 -11.69 2.84 -19.59
CA SER A 647 -11.01 1.55 -19.74
C SER A 647 -11.92 0.41 -19.31
N ILE A 648 -11.76 -0.74 -19.99
CA ILE A 648 -12.54 -1.95 -19.75
C ILE A 648 -11.68 -3.17 -20.03
N THR A 649 -11.86 -4.23 -19.25
CA THR A 649 -11.23 -5.53 -19.51
C THR A 649 -12.24 -6.59 -19.93
N GLU A 650 -13.41 -6.63 -19.27
CA GLU A 650 -14.43 -7.63 -19.55
C GLU A 650 -15.83 -7.05 -19.29
N LEU A 651 -16.79 -7.41 -20.11
CA LEU A 651 -18.21 -7.09 -19.93
C LEU A 651 -19.03 -8.37 -19.97
N GLY A 652 -19.32 -8.94 -18.83
CA GLY A 652 -20.18 -10.11 -18.72
C GLY A 652 -21.67 -9.74 -18.76
N VAL A 653 -22.50 -10.60 -19.36
CA VAL A 653 -23.95 -10.42 -19.44
C VAL A 653 -24.64 -11.70 -19.00
N TYR A 654 -25.60 -11.59 -18.08
CA TYR A 654 -26.19 -12.75 -17.42
C TYR A 654 -27.72 -12.65 -17.26
N ASP A 655 -28.37 -13.83 -17.24
CA ASP A 655 -29.71 -14.03 -16.75
C ASP A 655 -29.64 -14.82 -15.42
N LEU A 656 -29.61 -14.11 -14.33
CA LEU A 656 -29.50 -14.67 -12.97
C LEU A 656 -30.92 -14.91 -12.43
N LYS A 657 -31.41 -16.15 -12.52
CA LYS A 657 -32.72 -16.58 -11.97
C LYS A 657 -32.60 -17.23 -10.60
#